data_249c8a3c2572d11987dc295b9977789f
#
_entry.id   249c8a3c2572d11987dc295b9977789f
#
_cell.length_a   1.000
_cell.length_b   1.000
_cell.length_c   1.000
_cell.angle_alpha   90.00
_cell.angle_beta   90.00
_cell.angle_gamma   90.00
#
_symmetry.space_group_name_H-M   'P 1'
#
loop_
_entity.id
_entity.type
_entity.pdbx_description
1 polymer ?
#
loop_
_entity_poly.entity_id
_entity_poly.type
_entity_poly.pdbx_seq_one_letter_code
_entity_poly.pdbx_strand_id
1 'polypeptide(L)'
;MNDGWKFIKDDGWKNGQGWTQVRLPHTWNVDDVIDDEPGYYRGVGWYKKVFTATNDLRDKDVSVYFEGANQETEVFINGKKAGNHIGGYTAFSIPISNLLKFGEPNELLVKVDNSYNENIAPLTADFTFYGGIYRDVYLTATNKIHFSTTDHATNGVYITTPSVSETKAEVNIRCIVSNKSNTSSQLILTTSIVDEKGKKVATVTSSFLADEISDKEVLQKINSIRHPKLWSPQKPYLYKVVTTIKNDKGKIIDEVVNPLGFRWFRFDADSGFFLNGRSYKLIGASRHQDYQGLGNAVPDSLAIWDVVLLKNMGANFFRIAHYPQDPCILKACDSLGLLASVEIPVVNEITESESFYNNCEQMQTEMIRQNFNHPSVIMWCYMNEVLLKPHFSNDAARQKSYISNITLLAQRLENLTRKEDPFRYTMMADHGNYAQYKNAGLLQIPMVVGWNLYSGWYGGSMDDFPKFLDKFHRDCPAKPIMVTEYGADADPRIRSSNPVRFDKSIEYTTNFHRYYFTEMMKRKFVAGAVVWNLADFNSETRTETMPHINNKGLMQWDRTPKDPYYFYRAVLSTTPFIKILGSCQNKFGVADSNSSHCFQPLQIAGNLDSVTIILNGITQTKLKLVDGLCEWKLPFKEGGNVVIAESKKNGLIFSDTIQTQFHLQSPCLANQQIPFKEINIMLGSTRYFTDEKGQWWQPDQTYKKGGWGSVGGKKFQLEDNGRLPYGTDKNIVGTVDDPVYQTQLTGIKQYRLEVPPGKYEISFHFAELTGGKINVPPYNLSDDVRNEQIKKRVFNVSVNGALTLDHLNIAEEYGLAKAVVKSTTVTVNNSDGILIDFTPIESEPVLNALQLKRLD
;
A
#
# COMPACT_ATOMS: atom_id res chain seq x y z
N MET A 1 -22.63 15.63 -4.29
CA MET A 1 -23.55 15.74 -3.12
C MET A 1 -22.83 15.50 -1.77
N ASN A 2 -21.56 15.85 -1.64
CA ASN A 2 -20.70 15.39 -0.53
C ASN A 2 -20.92 16.08 0.83
N ASP A 3 -21.43 17.29 0.86
CA ASP A 3 -21.64 18.08 2.09
C ASP A 3 -23.01 17.83 2.74
N GLY A 4 -23.11 18.04 4.05
CA GLY A 4 -24.37 18.05 4.80
C GLY A 4 -24.99 16.66 5.02
N TRP A 5 -24.17 15.61 5.11
CA TRP A 5 -24.61 14.28 5.53
C TRP A 5 -24.61 14.15 7.04
N LYS A 6 -25.45 13.24 7.51
CA LYS A 6 -25.44 12.75 8.89
C LYS A 6 -25.16 11.27 8.88
N PHE A 7 -24.40 10.79 9.84
CA PHE A 7 -23.99 9.40 10.00
C PHE A 7 -24.32 8.87 11.38
N ILE A 8 -24.64 7.58 11.48
CA ILE A 8 -24.82 6.85 12.74
C ILE A 8 -24.53 5.37 12.52
N LYS A 9 -23.86 4.72 13.50
CA LYS A 9 -23.76 3.25 13.54
C LYS A 9 -25.08 2.62 13.96
N ASP A 10 -25.30 1.33 13.62
CA ASP A 10 -26.59 0.63 13.82
C ASP A 10 -27.11 0.67 15.26
N ASP A 11 -26.23 0.59 16.25
CA ASP A 11 -26.61 0.66 17.67
C ASP A 11 -27.25 2.00 18.04
N GLY A 12 -26.76 3.09 17.48
CA GLY A 12 -27.36 4.43 17.64
C GLY A 12 -28.69 4.55 16.88
N TRP A 13 -28.79 3.93 15.70
CA TRP A 13 -30.04 3.93 14.92
C TRP A 13 -31.22 3.32 15.71
N LYS A 14 -31.00 2.18 16.37
CA LYS A 14 -32.00 1.49 17.19
C LYS A 14 -32.51 2.34 18.36
N ASN A 15 -31.64 3.19 18.90
CA ASN A 15 -31.94 4.07 20.03
C ASN A 15 -32.43 5.46 19.63
N GLY A 16 -32.41 5.80 18.32
CA GLY A 16 -32.87 7.07 17.76
C GLY A 16 -32.04 8.31 18.12
N GLN A 17 -30.86 8.13 18.70
CA GLN A 17 -29.95 9.18 19.15
C GLN A 17 -28.56 9.02 18.56
N GLY A 18 -27.83 10.13 18.43
CA GLY A 18 -26.38 10.09 18.13
C GLY A 18 -25.99 10.33 16.67
N TRP A 19 -26.85 10.92 15.84
CA TRP A 19 -26.46 11.34 14.49
C TRP A 19 -25.35 12.37 14.54
N THR A 20 -24.21 12.06 13.92
CA THR A 20 -23.08 12.98 13.74
C THR A 20 -23.10 13.58 12.33
N GLN A 21 -22.68 14.85 12.20
CA GLN A 21 -22.53 15.47 10.90
C GLN A 21 -21.22 15.02 10.26
N VAL A 22 -21.29 14.59 9.01
CA VAL A 22 -20.14 14.14 8.24
C VAL A 22 -20.13 14.75 6.85
N ARG A 23 -18.97 14.73 6.24
CA ARG A 23 -18.75 15.04 4.83
C ARG A 23 -18.24 13.79 4.12
N LEU A 24 -18.66 13.58 2.86
CA LEU A 24 -18.10 12.54 2.01
C LEU A 24 -16.83 13.05 1.28
N PRO A 25 -15.87 12.19 1.03
CA PRO A 25 -15.75 10.78 1.44
C PRO A 25 -15.73 10.57 2.95
N HIS A 26 -16.33 9.47 3.45
CA HIS A 26 -16.37 9.16 4.87
C HIS A 26 -16.23 7.66 5.12
N THR A 27 -15.40 7.28 6.08
CA THR A 27 -15.33 5.96 6.68
C THR A 27 -15.51 6.07 8.19
N TRP A 28 -16.08 5.04 8.80
CA TRP A 28 -16.19 4.98 10.27
C TRP A 28 -15.01 4.26 10.94
N ASN A 29 -14.08 3.74 10.13
CA ASN A 29 -12.90 3.02 10.58
C ASN A 29 -11.65 3.90 10.41
N VAL A 30 -11.49 4.91 11.23
CA VAL A 30 -10.27 5.76 11.23
C VAL A 30 -9.40 5.45 12.44
N ASP A 31 -10.03 5.34 13.62
CA ASP A 31 -9.33 5.19 14.89
C ASP A 31 -9.29 3.74 15.36
N ASP A 32 -10.38 2.99 15.15
CA ASP A 32 -10.55 1.59 15.57
C ASP A 32 -9.71 0.56 14.78
N VAL A 33 -8.97 1.00 13.78
CA VAL A 33 -8.06 0.16 12.97
C VAL A 33 -6.60 0.34 13.34
N ILE A 34 -6.30 1.19 14.32
CA ILE A 34 -4.95 1.50 14.80
C ILE A 34 -4.83 1.53 16.33
N ASP A 35 -5.90 1.22 17.06
CA ASP A 35 -5.87 1.14 18.51
C ASP A 35 -5.35 -0.24 18.99
N ASP A 36 -5.05 -0.35 20.29
CA ASP A 36 -4.55 -1.60 20.89
C ASP A 36 -5.64 -2.66 21.13
N GLU A 37 -6.91 -2.37 20.79
CA GLU A 37 -8.01 -3.31 20.95
C GLU A 37 -8.11 -4.18 19.69
N PRO A 38 -8.10 -5.50 19.79
CA PRO A 38 -8.15 -6.39 18.63
C PRO A 38 -9.45 -6.26 17.82
N GLY A 39 -9.33 -6.04 16.51
CA GLY A 39 -10.44 -5.94 15.59
C GLY A 39 -10.96 -4.51 15.43
N TYR A 40 -11.88 -4.32 14.51
CA TYR A 40 -12.49 -3.03 14.20
C TYR A 40 -13.98 -3.23 13.86
N TYR A 41 -14.76 -2.16 13.89
CA TYR A 41 -16.19 -2.24 13.63
C TYR A 41 -16.48 -2.67 12.18
N ARG A 42 -17.02 -3.86 12.03
CA ARG A 42 -17.63 -4.36 10.80
C ARG A 42 -19.13 -4.58 11.04
N GLY A 43 -19.94 -3.80 10.34
CA GLY A 43 -21.37 -3.79 10.57
C GLY A 43 -22.08 -2.68 9.79
N VAL A 44 -23.29 -2.34 10.23
CA VAL A 44 -24.16 -1.38 9.56
C VAL A 44 -23.86 0.07 9.95
N GLY A 45 -23.70 0.92 8.94
CA GLY A 45 -23.70 2.37 9.08
C GLY A 45 -24.85 3.00 8.27
N TRP A 46 -25.53 3.97 8.86
CA TRP A 46 -26.60 4.71 8.23
C TRP A 46 -26.17 6.12 7.90
N TYR A 47 -26.44 6.54 6.68
CA TYR A 47 -26.19 7.87 6.17
C TYR A 47 -27.48 8.54 5.78
N LYS A 48 -27.66 9.80 6.17
CA LYS A 48 -28.86 10.56 5.88
C LYS A 48 -28.54 11.94 5.33
N LYS A 49 -29.22 12.33 4.26
CA LYS A 49 -29.11 13.64 3.65
C LYS A 49 -30.49 14.17 3.25
N VAL A 50 -30.73 15.44 3.49
CA VAL A 50 -31.89 16.15 2.97
C VAL A 50 -31.45 17.05 1.81
N PHE A 51 -32.18 16.98 0.70
CA PHE A 51 -31.91 17.82 -0.47
C PHE A 51 -33.20 18.22 -1.17
N THR A 52 -33.20 19.30 -1.93
CA THR A 52 -34.34 19.72 -2.73
C THR A 52 -34.11 19.38 -4.19
N ALA A 53 -35.00 18.58 -4.76
CA ALA A 53 -35.07 18.35 -6.19
C ALA A 53 -35.84 19.52 -6.83
N THR A 54 -35.17 20.35 -7.61
CA THR A 54 -35.77 21.51 -8.25
C THR A 54 -36.80 21.12 -9.33
N ASN A 55 -37.73 22.01 -9.64
CA ASN A 55 -38.86 21.69 -10.57
C ASN A 55 -38.38 21.41 -12.00
N ASP A 56 -37.24 21.92 -12.43
CA ASP A 56 -36.63 21.68 -13.75
C ASP A 56 -36.15 20.23 -13.93
N LEU A 57 -36.06 19.47 -12.84
CA LEU A 57 -35.72 18.04 -12.86
C LEU A 57 -36.94 17.14 -13.11
N ARG A 58 -38.17 17.68 -13.10
CA ARG A 58 -39.42 16.90 -13.22
C ARG A 58 -39.50 16.06 -14.48
N ASP A 59 -38.99 16.62 -15.60
CA ASP A 59 -39.02 15.94 -16.91
C ASP A 59 -37.70 15.24 -17.22
N LYS A 60 -36.80 15.11 -16.22
CA LYS A 60 -35.51 14.43 -16.36
C LYS A 60 -35.58 12.98 -15.87
N ASP A 61 -34.58 12.21 -16.27
CA ASP A 61 -34.26 10.95 -15.62
C ASP A 61 -33.16 11.22 -14.54
N VAL A 62 -33.55 11.02 -13.28
CA VAL A 62 -32.71 11.41 -12.13
C VAL A 62 -32.23 10.18 -11.39
N SER A 63 -30.93 10.11 -11.11
CA SER A 63 -30.32 9.02 -10.34
C SER A 63 -29.38 9.58 -9.27
N VAL A 64 -29.16 8.81 -8.22
CA VAL A 64 -28.02 9.01 -7.32
C VAL A 64 -26.91 8.08 -7.76
N TYR A 65 -25.75 8.67 -8.06
CA TYR A 65 -24.54 7.96 -8.47
C TYR A 65 -23.53 7.95 -7.34
N PHE A 66 -23.04 6.76 -6.99
CA PHE A 66 -22.01 6.52 -5.98
C PHE A 66 -20.74 6.03 -6.68
N GLU A 67 -19.60 6.66 -6.43
CA GLU A 67 -18.32 6.16 -6.93
C GLU A 67 -17.80 4.96 -6.15
N GLY A 68 -18.30 4.75 -4.91
CA GLY A 68 -18.01 3.57 -4.11
C GLY A 68 -18.56 3.65 -2.69
N ALA A 69 -19.10 2.54 -2.21
CA ALA A 69 -19.52 2.34 -0.81
C ALA A 69 -19.31 0.87 -0.43
N ASN A 70 -18.71 0.61 0.72
CA ASN A 70 -18.28 -0.74 1.08
C ASN A 70 -19.12 -1.32 2.23
N GLN A 71 -19.81 -2.48 2.01
CA GLN A 71 -19.78 -3.28 0.77
C GLN A 71 -21.18 -3.63 0.26
N GLU A 72 -22.20 -3.73 1.13
CA GLU A 72 -23.61 -3.88 0.76
C GLU A 72 -24.31 -2.54 1.00
N THR A 73 -24.94 -2.00 -0.03
CA THR A 73 -25.58 -0.68 0.03
C THR A 73 -27.06 -0.78 -0.32
N GLU A 74 -27.93 -0.22 0.53
CA GLU A 74 -29.34 -0.03 0.25
C GLU A 74 -29.68 1.47 0.28
N VAL A 75 -30.39 1.92 -0.74
CA VAL A 75 -30.74 3.34 -0.92
C VAL A 75 -32.24 3.53 -0.79
N PHE A 76 -32.65 4.51 0.00
CA PHE A 76 -34.05 4.86 0.22
C PHE A 76 -34.27 6.35 -0.07
N ILE A 77 -35.37 6.68 -0.72
CA ILE A 77 -35.83 8.05 -0.97
C ILE A 77 -37.19 8.23 -0.32
N ASN A 78 -37.34 9.21 0.56
CA ASN A 78 -38.61 9.52 1.22
C ASN A 78 -39.25 8.27 1.89
N GLY A 79 -38.40 7.43 2.51
CA GLY A 79 -38.81 6.20 3.20
C GLY A 79 -39.10 5.00 2.28
N LYS A 80 -38.98 5.12 0.96
CA LYS A 80 -39.16 4.02 0.02
C LYS A 80 -37.82 3.53 -0.51
N LYS A 81 -37.63 2.20 -0.56
CA LYS A 81 -36.45 1.59 -1.16
C LYS A 81 -36.37 1.94 -2.65
N ALA A 82 -35.26 2.56 -3.06
CA ALA A 82 -34.98 2.93 -4.45
C ALA A 82 -34.18 1.84 -5.18
N GLY A 83 -33.22 1.22 -4.47
CA GLY A 83 -32.37 0.18 -5.01
C GLY A 83 -31.31 -0.29 -4.02
N ASN A 84 -30.43 -1.16 -4.49
CA ASN A 84 -29.29 -1.66 -3.74
C ASN A 84 -28.12 -1.99 -4.67
N HIS A 85 -26.93 -2.14 -4.10
CA HIS A 85 -25.73 -2.61 -4.77
C HIS A 85 -24.92 -3.52 -3.84
N ILE A 86 -24.27 -4.53 -4.40
CA ILE A 86 -23.41 -5.49 -3.72
C ILE A 86 -22.04 -5.47 -4.38
N GLY A 87 -21.01 -5.14 -3.60
CA GLY A 87 -19.64 -4.93 -4.02
C GLY A 87 -19.11 -3.58 -3.55
N GLY A 88 -17.91 -3.59 -2.97
CA GLY A 88 -17.39 -2.41 -2.24
C GLY A 88 -16.60 -1.43 -3.08
N TYR A 89 -16.20 -1.77 -4.31
CA TYR A 89 -15.10 -1.06 -4.98
C TYR A 89 -15.44 -0.54 -6.38
N THR A 90 -16.64 -0.80 -6.88
CA THR A 90 -17.14 -0.31 -8.16
C THR A 90 -18.20 0.77 -7.96
N ALA A 91 -18.42 1.60 -8.95
CA ALA A 91 -19.45 2.60 -8.93
C ALA A 91 -20.84 1.98 -9.23
N PHE A 92 -21.91 2.64 -8.73
CA PHE A 92 -23.26 2.24 -9.04
C PHE A 92 -24.21 3.45 -9.11
N SER A 93 -25.28 3.29 -9.88
CA SER A 93 -26.28 4.33 -10.12
C SER A 93 -27.68 3.81 -9.77
N ILE A 94 -28.39 4.54 -8.92
CA ILE A 94 -29.72 4.18 -8.45
C ILE A 94 -30.74 5.19 -9.00
N PRO A 95 -31.64 4.79 -9.90
CA PRO A 95 -32.71 5.66 -10.42
C PRO A 95 -33.69 6.05 -9.32
N ILE A 96 -34.01 7.35 -9.22
CA ILE A 96 -34.88 7.89 -8.15
C ILE A 96 -36.00 8.77 -8.65
N SER A 97 -36.12 9.02 -9.96
CA SER A 97 -37.09 9.96 -10.57
C SER A 97 -38.51 9.80 -10.01
N ASN A 98 -38.99 8.54 -9.89
CA ASN A 98 -40.37 8.24 -9.50
C ASN A 98 -40.63 8.38 -7.99
N LEU A 99 -39.59 8.63 -7.20
CA LEU A 99 -39.65 8.75 -5.73
C LEU A 99 -39.44 10.18 -5.25
N LEU A 100 -39.09 11.08 -6.16
CA LEU A 100 -38.81 12.48 -5.85
C LEU A 100 -40.07 13.32 -5.69
N LYS A 101 -40.03 14.22 -4.72
CA LYS A 101 -40.94 15.33 -4.56
C LYS A 101 -40.29 16.58 -5.11
N PHE A 102 -40.73 17.04 -6.27
CA PHE A 102 -40.11 18.19 -6.94
C PHE A 102 -40.56 19.51 -6.32
N GLY A 103 -39.64 20.40 -6.04
CA GLY A 103 -39.83 21.68 -5.36
C GLY A 103 -39.91 21.56 -3.84
N GLU A 104 -39.80 20.37 -3.28
CA GLU A 104 -39.88 20.08 -1.86
C GLU A 104 -38.60 19.39 -1.36
N PRO A 105 -38.35 19.39 -0.03
CA PRO A 105 -37.31 18.58 0.57
C PRO A 105 -37.52 17.09 0.35
N ASN A 106 -36.45 16.39 -0.03
CA ASN A 106 -36.40 14.94 -0.12
C ASN A 106 -35.38 14.41 0.87
N GLU A 107 -35.69 13.32 1.53
CA GLU A 107 -34.76 12.57 2.38
C GLU A 107 -34.15 11.42 1.58
N LEU A 108 -32.82 11.41 1.49
CA LEU A 108 -32.02 10.32 1.02
C LEU A 108 -31.44 9.62 2.25
N LEU A 109 -31.79 8.35 2.42
CA LEU A 109 -31.25 7.48 3.47
C LEU A 109 -30.49 6.33 2.81
N VAL A 110 -29.27 6.08 3.28
CA VAL A 110 -28.39 5.03 2.72
C VAL A 110 -27.92 4.15 3.87
N LYS A 111 -28.22 2.86 3.77
CA LYS A 111 -27.62 1.83 4.64
C LYS A 111 -26.40 1.27 3.95
N VAL A 112 -25.29 1.23 4.65
CA VAL A 112 -24.05 0.59 4.20
C VAL A 112 -23.64 -0.45 5.23
N ASP A 113 -23.34 -1.67 4.81
CA ASP A 113 -22.97 -2.78 5.68
C ASP A 113 -21.66 -3.39 5.20
N ASN A 114 -20.60 -3.38 6.05
CA ASN A 114 -19.33 -4.04 5.77
C ASN A 114 -19.10 -5.30 6.64
N SER A 115 -20.17 -5.88 7.16
CA SER A 115 -20.10 -7.18 7.85
C SER A 115 -19.50 -8.25 6.94
N TYR A 116 -18.86 -9.25 7.56
CA TYR A 116 -18.37 -10.40 6.80
C TYR A 116 -19.54 -11.10 6.08
N ASN A 117 -19.35 -11.30 4.79
CA ASN A 117 -20.28 -12.04 3.95
C ASN A 117 -19.50 -12.99 3.04
N GLU A 118 -19.67 -14.29 3.22
CA GLU A 118 -18.97 -15.34 2.47
C GLU A 118 -19.23 -15.30 0.96
N ASN A 119 -20.26 -14.57 0.51
CA ASN A 119 -20.62 -14.45 -0.91
C ASN A 119 -20.11 -13.17 -1.57
N ILE A 120 -19.31 -12.36 -0.88
CA ILE A 120 -18.79 -11.09 -1.39
C ILE A 120 -17.26 -11.04 -1.22
N ALA A 121 -16.55 -10.90 -2.33
CA ALA A 121 -15.10 -10.72 -2.27
C ALA A 121 -14.72 -9.27 -1.88
N PRO A 122 -13.63 -9.08 -1.10
CA PRO A 122 -12.67 -10.06 -0.61
C PRO A 122 -13.16 -10.77 0.67
N LEU A 123 -12.77 -12.04 0.83
CA LEU A 123 -13.08 -12.82 2.03
C LEU A 123 -12.05 -12.57 3.14
N THR A 124 -10.79 -12.72 2.78
CA THR A 124 -9.62 -12.41 3.62
C THR A 124 -8.56 -11.69 2.80
N ALA A 125 -7.79 -10.82 3.44
CA ALA A 125 -6.66 -10.14 2.82
C ALA A 125 -5.76 -9.49 3.88
N ASP A 126 -4.53 -9.12 3.49
CA ASP A 126 -3.60 -8.36 4.32
C ASP A 126 -3.82 -6.84 4.14
N PHE A 127 -5.07 -6.41 4.27
CA PHE A 127 -5.48 -5.00 4.33
C PHE A 127 -6.84 -4.84 5.01
N THR A 128 -7.11 -3.67 5.56
CA THR A 128 -8.34 -3.37 6.29
C THR A 128 -9.54 -3.18 5.36
N PHE A 129 -10.70 -3.77 5.73
CA PHE A 129 -11.96 -3.64 4.99
C PHE A 129 -12.80 -2.50 5.56
N TYR A 130 -12.38 -1.29 5.24
CA TYR A 130 -13.06 -0.08 5.70
C TYR A 130 -14.51 -0.01 5.27
N GLY A 131 -15.40 0.39 6.18
CA GLY A 131 -16.81 0.61 5.86
C GLY A 131 -17.14 2.07 5.57
N GLY A 132 -18.19 2.32 4.81
CA GLY A 132 -18.71 3.67 4.59
C GLY A 132 -18.93 4.04 3.13
N ILE A 133 -19.43 5.26 2.93
CA ILE A 133 -19.47 5.94 1.63
C ILE A 133 -18.15 6.69 1.47
N TYR A 134 -17.14 5.98 1.00
CA TYR A 134 -15.75 6.43 1.04
C TYR A 134 -15.25 7.06 -0.27
N ARG A 135 -16.16 7.31 -1.22
CA ARG A 135 -15.95 8.07 -2.45
C ARG A 135 -17.09 9.06 -2.66
N ASP A 136 -17.00 9.82 -3.73
CA ASP A 136 -17.94 10.88 -4.06
C ASP A 136 -19.34 10.37 -4.42
N VAL A 137 -20.35 11.20 -4.12
CA VAL A 137 -21.75 10.96 -4.48
C VAL A 137 -22.30 12.12 -5.30
N TYR A 138 -22.98 11.79 -6.40
CA TYR A 138 -23.57 12.77 -7.31
C TYR A 138 -25.07 12.56 -7.47
N LEU A 139 -25.80 13.65 -7.64
CA LEU A 139 -27.13 13.62 -8.23
C LEU A 139 -26.96 13.85 -9.74
N THR A 140 -27.32 12.86 -10.55
CA THR A 140 -27.26 12.93 -12.00
C THR A 140 -28.66 13.14 -12.57
N ALA A 141 -28.77 13.98 -13.60
CA ALA A 141 -30.04 14.26 -14.25
C ALA A 141 -29.85 14.36 -15.75
N THR A 142 -30.46 13.46 -16.50
CA THR A 142 -30.42 13.41 -17.95
C THR A 142 -31.76 13.71 -18.58
N ASN A 143 -31.83 13.97 -19.88
CA ASN A 143 -33.07 13.99 -20.61
C ASN A 143 -33.67 12.57 -20.61
N LYS A 144 -34.98 12.43 -20.95
CA LYS A 144 -35.60 11.11 -21.07
C LYS A 144 -34.96 10.24 -22.15
N ILE A 145 -34.35 10.87 -23.16
CA ILE A 145 -33.51 10.19 -24.13
C ILE A 145 -32.05 10.62 -23.84
N HIS A 146 -31.20 9.65 -23.52
CA HIS A 146 -29.82 9.90 -23.10
C HIS A 146 -28.92 8.67 -23.34
N PHE A 147 -27.60 8.83 -23.24
CA PHE A 147 -26.71 7.68 -23.14
C PHE A 147 -26.95 6.93 -21.83
N SER A 148 -27.02 5.62 -21.87
CA SER A 148 -27.40 4.81 -20.72
C SER A 148 -26.48 5.07 -19.52
N THR A 149 -27.08 5.42 -18.37
CA THR A 149 -26.41 5.58 -17.09
C THR A 149 -26.65 4.37 -16.16
N THR A 150 -27.47 3.44 -16.60
CA THR A 150 -27.83 2.21 -15.88
C THR A 150 -27.09 0.97 -16.39
N ASP A 151 -26.32 1.09 -17.45
CA ASP A 151 -25.40 0.05 -17.93
C ASP A 151 -24.16 0.03 -17.04
N HIS A 152 -24.22 -0.65 -15.89
CA HIS A 152 -23.16 -0.75 -14.89
C HIS A 152 -22.57 0.61 -14.45
N ALA A 153 -23.42 1.63 -14.33
CA ALA A 153 -23.06 3.00 -13.94
C ALA A 153 -22.02 3.66 -14.86
N THR A 154 -22.00 3.32 -16.13
CA THR A 154 -21.13 3.92 -17.14
C THR A 154 -21.80 5.13 -17.80
N ASN A 155 -21.13 5.73 -18.81
CA ASN A 155 -21.72 6.77 -19.65
C ASN A 155 -22.27 6.21 -20.98
N GLY A 156 -22.46 4.89 -21.09
CA GLY A 156 -23.05 4.23 -22.24
C GLY A 156 -22.27 4.29 -23.55
N VAL A 157 -21.01 4.75 -23.54
CA VAL A 157 -20.17 4.88 -24.76
C VAL A 157 -18.89 4.12 -24.59
N TYR A 158 -18.59 3.18 -25.48
CA TYR A 158 -17.41 2.32 -25.46
C TYR A 158 -16.61 2.48 -26.76
N ILE A 159 -15.32 2.75 -26.62
CA ILE A 159 -14.42 3.09 -27.72
C ILE A 159 -13.31 2.06 -27.82
N THR A 160 -13.15 1.46 -28.98
CA THR A 160 -12.04 0.56 -29.27
C THR A 160 -11.22 1.05 -30.46
N THR A 161 -9.95 0.69 -30.47
CA THR A 161 -9.01 1.00 -31.55
C THR A 161 -8.45 -0.31 -32.10
N PRO A 162 -9.21 -1.06 -32.93
CA PRO A 162 -8.85 -2.41 -33.38
C PRO A 162 -7.56 -2.48 -34.20
N SER A 163 -7.19 -1.38 -34.85
CA SER A 163 -5.96 -1.25 -35.63
C SER A 163 -5.36 0.14 -35.40
N VAL A 164 -4.12 0.14 -34.93
CA VAL A 164 -3.33 1.38 -34.74
C VAL A 164 -1.91 1.18 -35.27
N SER A 165 -1.43 2.16 -36.00
CA SER A 165 -0.04 2.26 -36.47
C SER A 165 0.41 3.73 -36.46
N GLU A 166 1.66 4.01 -36.80
CA GLU A 166 2.16 5.37 -36.95
C GLU A 166 1.47 6.15 -38.11
N THR A 167 0.93 5.43 -39.09
CA THR A 167 0.35 6.03 -40.31
C THR A 167 -1.17 6.06 -40.33
N LYS A 168 -1.82 5.12 -39.61
CA LYS A 168 -3.28 4.96 -39.67
C LYS A 168 -3.82 4.37 -38.36
N ALA A 169 -5.01 4.80 -37.92
CA ALA A 169 -5.79 4.18 -36.88
C ALA A 169 -7.26 4.02 -37.29
N GLU A 170 -7.88 2.95 -36.75
CA GLU A 170 -9.33 2.71 -36.85
C GLU A 170 -9.97 2.87 -35.48
N VAL A 171 -11.21 3.34 -35.43
CA VAL A 171 -11.96 3.51 -34.17
C VAL A 171 -13.36 2.93 -34.36
N ASN A 172 -13.74 2.03 -33.47
CA ASN A 172 -15.12 1.59 -33.34
C ASN A 172 -15.72 2.21 -32.07
N ILE A 173 -16.97 2.62 -32.18
CA ILE A 173 -17.72 3.23 -31.09
C ILE A 173 -19.02 2.44 -30.91
N ARG A 174 -19.28 1.93 -29.74
CA ARG A 174 -20.51 1.27 -29.33
C ARG A 174 -21.22 2.19 -28.34
N CYS A 175 -22.41 2.61 -28.66
CA CYS A 175 -23.23 3.47 -27.81
C CYS A 175 -24.49 2.75 -27.37
N ILE A 176 -24.85 2.85 -26.11
CA ILE A 176 -26.13 2.40 -25.58
C ILE A 176 -26.95 3.64 -25.28
N VAL A 177 -28.05 3.81 -25.99
CA VAL A 177 -28.97 4.94 -25.86
C VAL A 177 -30.22 4.49 -25.18
N SER A 178 -30.56 5.07 -24.03
CA SER A 178 -31.78 4.82 -23.29
C SER A 178 -32.88 5.80 -23.74
N ASN A 179 -34.04 5.30 -24.05
CA ASN A 179 -35.27 6.08 -24.24
C ASN A 179 -36.25 5.75 -23.10
N LYS A 180 -36.36 6.64 -22.15
CA LYS A 180 -37.31 6.53 -21.01
C LYS A 180 -38.61 7.31 -21.25
N SER A 181 -38.83 7.78 -22.48
CA SER A 181 -40.12 8.39 -22.89
C SER A 181 -41.10 7.36 -23.39
N ASN A 182 -42.38 7.72 -23.41
CA ASN A 182 -43.48 6.87 -23.90
C ASN A 182 -43.69 7.00 -25.43
N THR A 183 -42.69 7.44 -26.15
CA THR A 183 -42.74 7.64 -27.61
C THR A 183 -41.46 7.22 -28.27
N SER A 184 -41.57 6.51 -29.37
CA SER A 184 -40.43 6.25 -30.25
C SER A 184 -39.93 7.54 -30.90
N SER A 185 -38.65 7.66 -31.08
CA SER A 185 -38.01 8.87 -31.60
C SER A 185 -36.93 8.57 -32.65
N GLN A 186 -37.05 9.25 -33.80
CA GLN A 186 -35.96 9.23 -34.79
C GLN A 186 -34.84 10.15 -34.35
N LEU A 187 -33.64 9.58 -34.23
CA LEU A 187 -32.46 10.26 -33.65
C LEU A 187 -31.29 10.20 -34.57
N ILE A 188 -30.37 11.15 -34.34
CA ILE A 188 -29.08 11.24 -35.06
C ILE A 188 -27.97 11.15 -34.02
N LEU A 189 -27.13 10.12 -34.12
CA LEU A 189 -25.91 9.96 -33.34
C LEU A 189 -24.72 10.54 -34.12
N THR A 190 -24.01 11.51 -33.55
CA THR A 190 -22.80 12.07 -34.16
C THR A 190 -21.63 11.89 -33.17
N THR A 191 -20.57 11.20 -33.64
CA THR A 191 -19.31 11.11 -32.90
C THR A 191 -18.21 11.85 -33.61
N SER A 192 -17.56 12.78 -32.92
CA SER A 192 -16.43 13.54 -33.40
C SER A 192 -15.20 13.29 -32.57
N ILE A 193 -14.08 12.99 -33.21
CA ILE A 193 -12.77 12.92 -32.56
C ILE A 193 -12.10 14.29 -32.72
N VAL A 194 -11.71 14.89 -31.60
CA VAL A 194 -11.05 16.21 -31.61
C VAL A 194 -9.67 16.13 -30.96
N ASP A 195 -8.72 16.88 -31.46
CA ASP A 195 -7.38 16.98 -30.88
C ASP A 195 -7.35 17.91 -29.64
N GLU A 196 -6.20 18.02 -28.99
CA GLU A 196 -6.00 18.86 -27.80
C GLU A 196 -6.33 20.35 -28.03
N LYS A 197 -6.27 20.79 -29.29
CA LYS A 197 -6.59 22.18 -29.72
C LYS A 197 -8.06 22.38 -30.10
N GLY A 198 -8.88 21.30 -29.93
CA GLY A 198 -10.29 21.33 -30.32
C GLY A 198 -10.58 21.15 -31.80
N LYS A 199 -9.55 20.88 -32.63
CA LYS A 199 -9.72 20.64 -34.08
C LYS A 199 -10.32 19.26 -34.30
N LYS A 200 -11.39 19.17 -35.08
CA LYS A 200 -11.99 17.91 -35.54
C LYS A 200 -11.02 17.16 -36.45
N VAL A 201 -10.73 15.93 -36.07
CA VAL A 201 -9.86 15.01 -36.80
C VAL A 201 -10.68 14.05 -37.64
N ALA A 202 -11.82 13.58 -37.11
CA ALA A 202 -12.74 12.72 -37.82
C ALA A 202 -14.15 12.90 -37.23
N THR A 203 -15.17 12.57 -38.02
CA THR A 203 -16.57 12.57 -37.60
C THR A 203 -17.31 11.46 -38.32
N VAL A 204 -18.22 10.81 -37.57
CA VAL A 204 -19.17 9.84 -38.13
C VAL A 204 -20.57 10.16 -37.60
N THR A 205 -21.57 9.94 -38.47
CA THR A 205 -22.98 10.20 -38.14
C THR A 205 -23.82 8.99 -38.54
N SER A 206 -24.77 8.61 -37.72
CA SER A 206 -25.72 7.51 -37.95
C SER A 206 -27.11 7.96 -37.51
N SER A 207 -28.14 7.60 -38.29
CA SER A 207 -29.53 7.77 -37.91
C SER A 207 -30.11 6.45 -37.39
N PHE A 208 -30.91 6.50 -36.35
CA PHE A 208 -31.54 5.30 -35.77
C PHE A 208 -32.87 5.64 -35.12
N LEU A 209 -33.72 4.62 -34.95
CA LEU A 209 -34.97 4.72 -34.19
C LEU A 209 -34.69 4.20 -32.77
N ALA A 210 -34.97 5.03 -31.77
CA ALA A 210 -35.05 4.61 -30.37
C ALA A 210 -36.52 4.35 -30.01
N ASP A 211 -36.83 3.07 -29.77
CA ASP A 211 -38.17 2.66 -29.39
C ASP A 211 -38.51 3.19 -27.98
N GLU A 212 -39.79 3.32 -27.69
CA GLU A 212 -40.30 3.76 -26.38
C GLU A 212 -39.84 2.79 -25.28
N ILE A 213 -39.46 3.34 -24.13
CA ILE A 213 -39.08 2.59 -22.90
C ILE A 213 -38.09 1.47 -23.23
N SER A 214 -37.04 1.77 -23.99
CA SER A 214 -36.02 0.79 -24.42
C SER A 214 -34.63 1.32 -24.38
N ASP A 215 -33.65 0.40 -24.36
CA ASP A 215 -32.25 0.67 -24.61
C ASP A 215 -31.86 0.22 -26.03
N LYS A 216 -31.21 1.08 -26.79
CA LYS A 216 -30.81 0.81 -28.17
C LYS A 216 -29.28 0.84 -28.29
N GLU A 217 -28.73 -0.26 -28.76
CA GLU A 217 -27.31 -0.28 -29.15
C GLU A 217 -27.11 0.32 -30.55
N VAL A 218 -26.16 1.25 -30.68
CA VAL A 218 -25.79 1.87 -31.93
C VAL A 218 -24.30 1.75 -32.14
N LEU A 219 -23.90 1.15 -33.27
CA LEU A 219 -22.51 0.95 -33.64
C LEU A 219 -22.07 1.97 -34.69
N GLN A 220 -20.92 2.59 -34.46
CA GLN A 220 -20.28 3.49 -35.42
C GLN A 220 -18.84 3.07 -35.68
N LYS A 221 -18.33 3.36 -36.87
CA LYS A 221 -16.96 3.04 -37.26
C LYS A 221 -16.32 4.20 -38.02
N ILE A 222 -15.09 4.55 -37.61
CA ILE A 222 -14.19 5.49 -38.33
C ILE A 222 -13.04 4.65 -38.88
N ASN A 223 -13.03 4.46 -40.20
CA ASN A 223 -12.12 3.50 -40.86
C ASN A 223 -10.69 4.04 -41.00
N SER A 224 -10.48 5.34 -40.87
CA SER A 224 -9.14 5.89 -41.09
C SER A 224 -8.95 7.25 -40.42
N ILE A 225 -8.05 7.28 -39.46
CA ILE A 225 -7.42 8.50 -38.95
C ILE A 225 -5.96 8.45 -39.40
N ARG A 226 -5.55 9.39 -40.22
CA ARG A 226 -4.20 9.45 -40.80
C ARG A 226 -3.20 10.07 -39.83
N HIS A 227 -2.02 9.44 -39.68
CA HIS A 227 -0.92 9.90 -38.86
C HIS A 227 -1.37 10.29 -37.42
N PRO A 228 -2.01 9.36 -36.66
CA PRO A 228 -2.47 9.67 -35.32
C PRO A 228 -1.27 9.97 -34.41
N LYS A 229 -1.43 10.96 -33.53
CA LYS A 229 -0.46 11.17 -32.46
C LYS A 229 -0.63 10.04 -31.43
N LEU A 230 0.43 9.30 -31.23
CA LEU A 230 0.41 8.12 -30.34
C LEU A 230 0.52 8.54 -28.87
N TRP A 231 -0.22 7.82 -28.04
CA TRP A 231 -0.12 7.89 -26.59
C TRP A 231 1.00 6.97 -26.08
N SER A 232 1.81 7.49 -25.16
CA SER A 232 2.80 6.69 -24.42
C SER A 232 3.12 7.36 -23.09
N PRO A 233 3.76 6.68 -22.13
CA PRO A 233 4.20 7.27 -20.87
C PRO A 233 5.07 8.52 -20.99
N GLN A 234 5.84 8.64 -22.07
CA GLN A 234 6.67 9.82 -22.33
C GLN A 234 5.92 10.94 -23.06
N LYS A 235 4.87 10.58 -23.79
CA LYS A 235 4.03 11.51 -24.56
C LYS A 235 2.56 11.08 -24.43
N PRO A 236 1.90 11.40 -23.31
CA PRO A 236 0.52 10.96 -23.04
C PRO A 236 -0.50 11.82 -23.81
N TYR A 237 -0.43 11.76 -25.15
CA TYR A 237 -1.29 12.56 -25.99
C TYR A 237 -2.72 12.01 -26.02
N LEU A 238 -3.68 12.83 -25.63
CA LEU A 238 -5.10 12.49 -25.58
C LEU A 238 -5.89 13.27 -26.62
N TYR A 239 -6.73 12.54 -27.34
CA TYR A 239 -7.85 13.07 -28.08
C TYR A 239 -9.10 13.05 -27.19
N LYS A 240 -10.12 13.83 -27.56
CA LYS A 240 -11.45 13.75 -26.99
C LYS A 240 -12.40 13.16 -28.03
N VAL A 241 -13.19 12.20 -27.61
CA VAL A 241 -14.29 11.64 -28.40
C VAL A 241 -15.58 12.25 -27.87
N VAL A 242 -16.14 13.17 -28.65
CA VAL A 242 -17.41 13.85 -28.33
C VAL A 242 -18.52 13.15 -29.07
N THR A 243 -19.41 12.50 -28.33
CA THR A 243 -20.55 11.76 -28.87
C THR A 243 -21.84 12.46 -28.47
N THR A 244 -22.68 12.82 -29.45
CA THR A 244 -23.89 13.59 -29.26
C THR A 244 -25.11 12.87 -29.84
N ILE A 245 -26.22 12.88 -29.10
CA ILE A 245 -27.55 12.49 -29.58
C ILE A 245 -28.29 13.77 -29.98
N LYS A 246 -28.86 13.80 -31.20
CA LYS A 246 -29.66 14.89 -31.70
C LYS A 246 -31.03 14.39 -32.11
N ASN A 247 -32.02 15.27 -32.01
CA ASN A 247 -33.33 15.03 -32.62
C ASN A 247 -33.31 15.28 -34.15
N ASP A 248 -34.44 15.02 -34.79
CA ASP A 248 -34.67 15.25 -36.21
C ASP A 248 -34.45 16.73 -36.65
N LYS A 249 -34.63 17.65 -35.71
CA LYS A 249 -34.40 19.10 -35.95
C LYS A 249 -32.94 19.52 -35.69
N GLY A 250 -32.04 18.58 -35.38
CA GLY A 250 -30.63 18.83 -35.15
C GLY A 250 -30.27 19.39 -33.76
N LYS A 251 -31.27 19.52 -32.85
CA LYS A 251 -31.03 19.94 -31.45
C LYS A 251 -30.33 18.83 -30.68
N ILE A 252 -29.24 19.15 -29.98
CA ILE A 252 -28.55 18.23 -29.10
C ILE A 252 -29.46 17.90 -27.91
N ILE A 253 -29.67 16.60 -27.68
CA ILE A 253 -30.43 16.05 -26.57
C ILE A 253 -29.48 15.64 -25.45
N ASP A 254 -28.38 14.97 -25.81
CA ASP A 254 -27.38 14.50 -24.85
C ASP A 254 -25.98 14.50 -25.48
N GLU A 255 -24.95 14.64 -24.64
CA GLU A 255 -23.56 14.68 -25.06
C GLU A 255 -22.66 14.02 -24.01
N VAL A 256 -21.76 13.16 -24.47
CA VAL A 256 -20.74 12.50 -23.65
C VAL A 256 -19.36 12.72 -24.26
N VAL A 257 -18.38 12.99 -23.42
CA VAL A 257 -16.97 13.17 -23.82
C VAL A 257 -16.11 12.11 -23.15
N ASN A 258 -15.40 11.33 -23.95
CA ASN A 258 -14.46 10.32 -23.47
C ASN A 258 -13.03 10.63 -23.91
N PRO A 259 -12.01 10.22 -23.14
CA PRO A 259 -10.61 10.27 -23.59
C PRO A 259 -10.33 9.21 -24.66
N LEU A 260 -9.36 9.48 -25.52
CA LEU A 260 -8.85 8.52 -26.48
C LEU A 260 -7.34 8.72 -26.68
N GLY A 261 -6.58 7.66 -26.41
CA GLY A 261 -5.14 7.60 -26.69
C GLY A 261 -4.85 6.48 -27.70
N PHE A 262 -4.29 6.82 -28.86
CA PHE A 262 -3.89 5.83 -29.85
C PHE A 262 -2.61 5.14 -29.44
N ARG A 263 -2.65 3.84 -29.25
CA ARG A 263 -1.51 2.97 -28.95
C ARG A 263 -1.81 1.54 -29.35
N TRP A 264 -0.75 0.77 -29.54
CA TRP A 264 -0.82 -0.68 -29.60
C TRP A 264 0.27 -1.28 -28.72
N PHE A 265 0.05 -2.48 -28.25
CA PHE A 265 1.00 -3.17 -27.38
C PHE A 265 0.88 -4.69 -27.53
N ARG A 266 1.93 -5.38 -27.16
CA ARG A 266 1.95 -6.84 -27.10
C ARG A 266 2.87 -7.30 -25.97
N PHE A 267 2.52 -8.44 -25.40
CA PHE A 267 3.38 -9.22 -24.55
C PHE A 267 3.99 -10.35 -25.35
N ASP A 268 5.25 -10.66 -25.05
CA ASP A 268 6.04 -11.68 -25.72
C ASP A 268 6.80 -12.46 -24.66
N ALA A 269 6.74 -13.80 -24.75
CA ALA A 269 7.28 -14.67 -23.69
C ALA A 269 8.81 -14.58 -23.57
N ASP A 270 9.54 -14.32 -24.66
CA ASP A 270 11.01 -14.26 -24.67
C ASP A 270 11.56 -12.85 -24.51
N SER A 271 10.85 -11.85 -25.02
CA SER A 271 11.36 -10.49 -25.15
C SER A 271 10.58 -9.45 -24.34
N GLY A 272 9.56 -9.87 -23.56
CA GLY A 272 8.83 -9.06 -22.62
C GLY A 272 7.72 -8.22 -23.24
N PHE A 273 7.62 -6.96 -22.91
CA PHE A 273 6.53 -6.06 -23.34
C PHE A 273 6.98 -5.07 -24.41
N PHE A 274 6.06 -4.76 -25.33
CA PHE A 274 6.26 -3.78 -26.41
C PHE A 274 5.11 -2.78 -26.44
N LEU A 275 5.45 -1.52 -26.58
CA LEU A 275 4.50 -0.42 -26.75
C LEU A 275 4.84 0.35 -28.02
N ASN A 276 3.85 0.53 -28.91
CA ASN A 276 4.02 1.24 -30.20
C ASN A 276 5.22 0.71 -31.02
N GLY A 277 5.39 -0.62 -31.02
CA GLY A 277 6.45 -1.30 -31.74
C GLY A 277 7.82 -1.30 -31.09
N ARG A 278 7.99 -0.64 -29.96
CA ARG A 278 9.28 -0.55 -29.23
C ARG A 278 9.28 -1.44 -27.99
N SER A 279 10.41 -2.08 -27.70
CA SER A 279 10.60 -2.80 -26.45
C SER A 279 10.47 -1.84 -25.27
N TYR A 280 9.75 -2.30 -24.25
CA TYR A 280 9.42 -1.51 -23.07
C TYR A 280 9.39 -2.40 -21.84
N LYS A 281 9.88 -1.96 -20.72
CA LYS A 281 9.74 -2.69 -19.46
C LYS A 281 8.77 -1.94 -18.55
N LEU A 282 7.74 -2.63 -18.09
CA LEU A 282 6.73 -2.08 -17.19
C LEU A 282 7.30 -2.03 -15.78
N ILE A 283 7.53 -0.83 -15.24
CA ILE A 283 8.12 -0.66 -13.90
C ILE A 283 7.27 0.32 -13.10
N GLY A 284 6.88 -0.11 -11.90
CA GLY A 284 6.07 0.71 -11.03
C GLY A 284 5.80 0.08 -9.68
N ALA A 285 4.69 0.44 -9.08
CA ALA A 285 4.25 -0.09 -7.79
C ALA A 285 2.76 -0.37 -7.77
N SER A 286 2.33 -1.17 -6.80
CA SER A 286 0.93 -1.28 -6.38
C SER A 286 0.57 -0.17 -5.40
N ARG A 287 -0.71 0.07 -5.17
CA ARG A 287 -1.20 1.05 -4.20
C ARG A 287 -2.47 0.57 -3.53
N HIS A 288 -2.50 0.60 -2.18
CA HIS A 288 -3.74 0.65 -1.44
C HIS A 288 -4.25 2.10 -1.33
N GLN A 289 -5.57 2.27 -1.19
CA GLN A 289 -6.20 3.59 -1.29
C GLN A 289 -6.30 4.36 0.04
N ASP A 290 -5.80 3.80 1.13
CA ASP A 290 -5.86 4.43 2.44
C ASP A 290 -4.74 5.43 2.70
N TYR A 291 -4.96 6.30 3.68
CA TYR A 291 -4.05 7.37 4.09
C TYR A 291 -4.12 7.58 5.59
N GLN A 292 -2.99 7.91 6.21
CA GLN A 292 -2.91 8.15 7.66
C GLN A 292 -3.94 9.19 8.11
N GLY A 293 -4.75 8.82 9.13
CA GLY A 293 -5.78 9.67 9.70
C GLY A 293 -7.04 9.87 8.84
N LEU A 294 -7.12 9.22 7.67
CA LEU A 294 -8.28 9.29 6.77
C LEU A 294 -8.90 7.91 6.49
N GLY A 295 -8.21 6.82 6.82
CA GLY A 295 -8.58 5.50 6.32
C GLY A 295 -8.65 5.51 4.80
N ASN A 296 -9.67 4.87 4.22
CA ASN A 296 -9.89 4.87 2.77
C ASN A 296 -10.73 6.04 2.23
N ALA A 297 -11.17 6.95 3.11
CA ALA A 297 -11.92 8.16 2.74
C ALA A 297 -11.00 9.28 2.24
N VAL A 298 -10.24 8.99 1.19
CA VAL A 298 -9.18 9.85 0.67
C VAL A 298 -9.72 10.78 -0.41
N PRO A 299 -9.53 12.11 -0.28
CA PRO A 299 -9.97 13.05 -1.32
C PRO A 299 -9.14 12.89 -2.60
N ASP A 300 -9.77 13.18 -3.76
CA ASP A 300 -9.18 13.12 -5.11
C ASP A 300 -7.77 13.71 -5.19
N SER A 301 -7.55 14.86 -4.54
CA SER A 301 -6.27 15.56 -4.59
C SER A 301 -5.11 14.73 -4.03
N LEU A 302 -5.33 13.99 -2.94
CA LEU A 302 -4.33 13.09 -2.37
C LEU A 302 -4.20 11.80 -3.19
N ALA A 303 -5.30 11.28 -3.72
CA ALA A 303 -5.28 10.12 -4.60
C ALA A 303 -4.48 10.42 -5.90
N ILE A 304 -4.71 11.58 -6.52
CA ILE A 304 -3.95 12.06 -7.68
C ILE A 304 -2.48 12.28 -7.31
N TRP A 305 -2.21 12.79 -6.10
CA TRP A 305 -0.83 13.00 -5.64
C TRP A 305 -0.03 11.70 -5.59
N ASP A 306 -0.62 10.57 -5.22
CA ASP A 306 0.04 9.27 -5.26
C ASP A 306 0.47 8.90 -6.69
N VAL A 307 -0.36 9.20 -7.70
CA VAL A 307 -0.02 9.00 -9.13
C VAL A 307 1.13 9.92 -9.56
N VAL A 308 1.13 11.17 -9.09
CA VAL A 308 2.23 12.13 -9.32
C VAL A 308 3.53 11.65 -8.69
N LEU A 309 3.49 11.15 -7.47
CA LEU A 309 4.66 10.61 -6.77
C LEU A 309 5.24 9.40 -7.50
N LEU A 310 4.38 8.50 -7.97
CA LEU A 310 4.78 7.35 -8.78
C LEU A 310 5.43 7.80 -10.10
N LYS A 311 4.85 8.79 -10.77
CA LYS A 311 5.43 9.37 -11.99
C LYS A 311 6.76 10.07 -11.74
N ASN A 312 6.88 10.80 -10.64
CA ASN A 312 8.12 11.51 -10.25
C ASN A 312 9.24 10.53 -9.90
N MET A 313 8.92 9.35 -9.41
CA MET A 313 9.87 8.26 -9.23
C MET A 313 10.45 7.78 -10.58
N GLY A 314 9.79 8.05 -11.68
CA GLY A 314 10.16 7.60 -13.02
C GLY A 314 9.43 6.32 -13.46
N ALA A 315 8.45 5.89 -12.71
CA ALA A 315 7.61 4.75 -13.08
C ALA A 315 6.82 5.01 -14.37
N ASN A 316 6.48 3.92 -15.04
CA ASN A 316 5.69 3.94 -16.28
C ASN A 316 4.48 2.98 -16.20
N PHE A 317 4.34 2.25 -15.10
CA PHE A 317 3.28 1.29 -14.86
C PHE A 317 2.71 1.42 -13.45
N PHE A 318 1.42 1.15 -13.30
CA PHE A 318 0.70 1.17 -12.05
C PHE A 318 -0.20 -0.07 -11.96
N ARG A 319 0.02 -0.93 -10.96
CA ARG A 319 -0.91 -2.01 -10.62
C ARG A 319 -1.94 -1.48 -9.64
N ILE A 320 -3.16 -1.33 -10.09
CA ILE A 320 -4.30 -0.90 -9.28
C ILE A 320 -4.86 -2.16 -8.57
N ALA A 321 -4.30 -2.46 -7.42
CA ALA A 321 -4.49 -3.69 -6.65
C ALA A 321 -4.93 -3.36 -5.21
N HIS A 322 -5.78 -4.22 -4.59
CA HIS A 322 -6.36 -5.44 -5.18
C HIS A 322 -7.80 -5.22 -5.65
N TYR A 323 -8.18 -4.00 -5.96
CA TYR A 323 -9.56 -3.58 -6.29
C TYR A 323 -9.55 -2.32 -7.15
N PRO A 324 -10.63 -2.07 -7.91
CA PRO A 324 -10.80 -0.80 -8.62
C PRO A 324 -10.74 0.38 -7.65
N GLN A 325 -9.92 1.37 -7.97
CA GLN A 325 -9.76 2.55 -7.14
C GLN A 325 -10.60 3.72 -7.65
N ASP A 326 -10.48 4.87 -6.99
CA ASP A 326 -11.19 6.07 -7.35
C ASP A 326 -11.02 6.41 -8.84
N PRO A 327 -12.09 6.85 -9.55
CA PRO A 327 -12.02 7.20 -10.98
C PRO A 327 -10.98 8.28 -11.32
N CYS A 328 -10.60 9.14 -10.37
CA CYS A 328 -9.56 10.15 -10.57
C CYS A 328 -8.18 9.52 -10.83
N ILE A 329 -7.92 8.30 -10.34
CA ILE A 329 -6.64 7.59 -10.50
C ILE A 329 -6.35 7.30 -11.98
N LEU A 330 -7.29 6.66 -12.70
CA LEU A 330 -7.08 6.35 -14.11
C LEU A 330 -7.08 7.59 -15.00
N LYS A 331 -7.87 8.61 -14.65
CA LYS A 331 -7.79 9.92 -15.31
C LYS A 331 -6.39 10.55 -15.18
N ALA A 332 -5.80 10.44 -13.98
CA ALA A 332 -4.42 10.85 -13.73
C ALA A 332 -3.40 10.00 -14.50
N CYS A 333 -3.58 8.67 -14.54
CA CYS A 333 -2.73 7.77 -15.34
C CYS A 333 -2.76 8.11 -16.83
N ASP A 334 -3.93 8.38 -17.39
CA ASP A 334 -4.10 8.78 -18.79
C ASP A 334 -3.34 10.06 -19.13
N SER A 335 -3.43 11.07 -18.26
CA SER A 335 -2.87 12.39 -18.48
C SER A 335 -1.38 12.50 -18.14
N LEU A 336 -0.92 11.79 -17.11
CA LEU A 336 0.49 11.78 -16.69
C LEU A 336 1.33 10.74 -17.44
N GLY A 337 0.68 9.79 -18.12
CA GLY A 337 1.35 8.72 -18.84
C GLY A 337 1.87 7.63 -17.94
N LEU A 338 0.95 6.88 -17.33
CA LEU A 338 1.22 5.61 -16.67
C LEU A 338 0.35 4.53 -17.32
N LEU A 339 0.94 3.43 -17.72
CA LEU A 339 0.18 2.24 -18.09
C LEU A 339 -0.38 1.59 -16.81
N ALA A 340 -1.52 0.90 -16.92
CA ALA A 340 -2.18 0.35 -15.75
C ALA A 340 -2.74 -1.05 -15.96
N SER A 341 -2.79 -1.83 -14.88
CA SER A 341 -3.68 -2.97 -14.71
C SER A 341 -4.69 -2.68 -13.61
N VAL A 342 -5.89 -3.20 -13.75
CA VAL A 342 -6.96 -3.08 -12.75
C VAL A 342 -7.48 -4.47 -12.42
N GLU A 343 -7.79 -4.72 -11.14
CA GLU A 343 -8.24 -6.04 -10.69
C GLU A 343 -9.44 -5.97 -9.76
N ILE A 344 -10.21 -7.07 -9.69
CA ILE A 344 -11.25 -7.27 -8.69
C ILE A 344 -10.67 -7.98 -7.46
N PRO A 345 -11.28 -7.82 -6.26
CA PRO A 345 -10.67 -8.24 -4.99
C PRO A 345 -10.88 -9.74 -4.67
N VAL A 346 -10.68 -10.63 -5.62
CA VAL A 346 -10.66 -12.07 -5.34
C VAL A 346 -9.26 -12.45 -4.86
N VAL A 347 -9.07 -12.41 -3.54
CA VAL A 347 -7.77 -12.52 -2.88
C VAL A 347 -7.76 -13.74 -1.97
N ASN A 348 -6.68 -14.51 -1.97
CA ASN A 348 -6.32 -15.62 -1.08
C ASN A 348 -7.19 -16.87 -1.20
N GLU A 349 -8.51 -16.73 -1.27
CA GLU A 349 -9.47 -17.84 -1.19
C GLU A 349 -10.78 -17.52 -1.91
N ILE A 350 -11.62 -18.53 -2.09
CA ILE A 350 -12.97 -18.39 -2.65
C ILE A 350 -14.01 -19.09 -1.78
N THR A 351 -15.27 -18.68 -1.91
CA THR A 351 -16.42 -19.49 -1.49
C THR A 351 -16.96 -20.29 -2.69
N GLU A 352 -17.23 -21.57 -2.46
CA GLU A 352 -17.74 -22.48 -3.48
C GLU A 352 -19.28 -22.36 -3.64
N SER A 353 -19.76 -21.15 -3.96
CA SER A 353 -21.19 -20.86 -4.16
C SER A 353 -21.42 -20.09 -5.45
N GLU A 354 -22.57 -20.34 -6.11
CA GLU A 354 -22.96 -19.55 -7.28
C GLU A 354 -23.19 -18.08 -6.93
N SER A 355 -23.59 -17.77 -5.69
CA SER A 355 -23.73 -16.38 -5.24
C SER A 355 -22.40 -15.65 -5.25
N PHE A 356 -21.34 -16.29 -4.74
CA PHE A 356 -19.98 -15.73 -4.78
C PHE A 356 -19.49 -15.57 -6.22
N TYR A 357 -19.69 -16.59 -7.07
CA TYR A 357 -19.25 -16.55 -8.47
C TYR A 357 -19.97 -15.43 -9.24
N ASN A 358 -21.27 -15.28 -9.06
CA ASN A 358 -22.05 -14.21 -9.69
C ASN A 358 -21.61 -12.83 -9.20
N ASN A 359 -21.28 -12.67 -7.92
CA ASN A 359 -20.74 -11.41 -7.39
C ASN A 359 -19.38 -11.07 -8.03
N CYS A 360 -18.48 -12.06 -8.17
CA CYS A 360 -17.20 -11.86 -8.85
C CYS A 360 -17.40 -11.46 -10.32
N GLU A 361 -18.31 -12.11 -11.05
CA GLU A 361 -18.62 -11.79 -12.45
C GLU A 361 -19.24 -10.40 -12.60
N GLN A 362 -20.13 -10.00 -11.67
CA GLN A 362 -20.69 -8.65 -11.63
C GLN A 362 -19.57 -7.61 -11.44
N MET A 363 -18.74 -7.77 -10.40
CA MET A 363 -17.63 -6.83 -10.13
C MET A 363 -16.66 -6.76 -11.32
N GLN A 364 -16.37 -7.90 -11.98
CA GLN A 364 -15.50 -7.93 -13.17
C GLN A 364 -16.13 -7.15 -14.33
N THR A 365 -17.40 -7.31 -14.56
CA THR A 365 -18.14 -6.59 -15.61
C THR A 365 -18.16 -5.09 -15.34
N GLU A 366 -18.51 -4.71 -14.13
CA GLU A 366 -18.54 -3.30 -13.68
C GLU A 366 -17.16 -2.67 -13.83
N MET A 367 -16.10 -3.32 -13.32
CA MET A 367 -14.72 -2.84 -13.44
C MET A 367 -14.31 -2.61 -14.90
N ILE A 368 -14.56 -3.56 -15.78
CA ILE A 368 -14.20 -3.45 -17.20
C ILE A 368 -14.98 -2.31 -17.87
N ARG A 369 -16.30 -2.28 -17.71
CA ARG A 369 -17.14 -1.30 -18.40
C ARG A 369 -16.92 0.12 -17.93
N GLN A 370 -16.78 0.32 -16.61
CA GLN A 370 -16.53 1.64 -16.03
C GLN A 370 -15.17 2.22 -16.43
N ASN A 371 -14.17 1.36 -16.64
CA ASN A 371 -12.80 1.78 -16.97
C ASN A 371 -12.42 1.53 -18.44
N PHE A 372 -13.40 1.21 -19.28
CA PHE A 372 -13.19 0.77 -20.66
C PHE A 372 -12.43 1.78 -21.54
N ASN A 373 -12.74 3.07 -21.39
CA ASN A 373 -12.23 4.11 -22.30
C ASN A 373 -10.85 4.68 -21.89
N HIS A 374 -10.25 4.18 -20.77
CA HIS A 374 -8.94 4.65 -20.33
C HIS A 374 -7.80 4.09 -21.19
N PRO A 375 -7.04 4.93 -21.93
CA PRO A 375 -5.90 4.44 -22.71
C PRO A 375 -4.74 3.94 -21.85
N SER A 376 -4.64 4.33 -20.60
CA SER A 376 -3.66 3.81 -19.63
C SER A 376 -3.84 2.32 -19.36
N VAL A 377 -5.08 1.82 -19.34
CA VAL A 377 -5.36 0.41 -19.03
C VAL A 377 -4.94 -0.51 -20.16
N ILE A 378 -4.09 -1.51 -19.86
CA ILE A 378 -3.59 -2.51 -20.80
C ILE A 378 -3.90 -3.94 -20.36
N MET A 379 -4.29 -4.14 -19.10
CA MET A 379 -4.61 -5.45 -18.53
C MET A 379 -5.79 -5.39 -17.58
N TRP A 380 -6.60 -6.45 -17.61
CA TRP A 380 -7.64 -6.77 -16.63
C TRP A 380 -7.21 -7.97 -15.80
N CYS A 381 -7.33 -7.84 -14.48
CA CYS A 381 -6.94 -8.89 -13.56
C CYS A 381 -8.15 -9.35 -12.74
N TYR A 382 -8.16 -10.60 -12.29
CA TYR A 382 -9.35 -11.14 -11.64
C TYR A 382 -9.06 -11.99 -10.41
N MET A 383 -7.81 -12.33 -10.11
CA MET A 383 -7.44 -13.10 -8.92
C MET A 383 -6.05 -12.74 -8.44
N ASN A 384 -5.86 -12.78 -7.13
CA ASN A 384 -4.57 -12.65 -6.46
C ASN A 384 -4.39 -13.75 -5.43
N GLU A 385 -3.30 -14.55 -5.56
CA GLU A 385 -2.82 -15.52 -4.56
C GLU A 385 -3.87 -16.54 -4.07
N VAL A 386 -4.83 -16.91 -4.92
CA VAL A 386 -5.99 -17.75 -4.57
C VAL A 386 -5.66 -19.18 -4.10
N LEU A 387 -4.40 -19.60 -4.18
CA LEU A 387 -3.90 -20.84 -3.59
C LEU A 387 -3.02 -20.60 -2.37
N LEU A 388 -2.99 -19.39 -1.82
CA LEU A 388 -2.18 -19.09 -0.65
C LEU A 388 -2.73 -19.79 0.62
N LYS A 389 -4.06 -19.87 0.72
CA LYS A 389 -4.79 -20.61 1.78
C LYS A 389 -5.66 -21.73 1.20
N PRO A 390 -5.09 -22.83 0.68
CA PRO A 390 -5.91 -23.90 0.17
C PRO A 390 -6.61 -24.59 1.33
N HIS A 391 -7.93 -24.41 1.41
CA HIS A 391 -8.77 -25.04 2.44
C HIS A 391 -8.64 -26.56 2.40
N PHE A 392 -9.07 -27.21 3.47
CA PHE A 392 -9.13 -28.69 3.59
C PHE A 392 -7.77 -29.39 3.53
N SER A 393 -6.73 -28.82 4.14
CA SER A 393 -5.37 -29.40 4.16
C SER A 393 -5.32 -30.82 4.72
N ASN A 394 -6.27 -31.21 5.57
CA ASN A 394 -6.39 -32.55 6.19
C ASN A 394 -7.24 -33.54 5.36
N ASP A 395 -7.82 -33.12 4.22
CA ASP A 395 -8.62 -33.94 3.31
C ASP A 395 -8.20 -33.68 1.85
N ALA A 396 -7.27 -34.49 1.36
CA ALA A 396 -6.68 -34.34 0.02
C ALA A 396 -7.73 -34.41 -1.13
N ALA A 397 -8.78 -35.24 -0.97
CA ALA A 397 -9.83 -35.35 -2.00
C ALA A 397 -10.70 -34.08 -2.01
N ARG A 398 -11.10 -33.59 -0.86
CA ARG A 398 -11.87 -32.36 -0.71
C ARG A 398 -11.06 -31.13 -1.15
N GLN A 399 -9.78 -31.07 -0.76
CA GLN A 399 -8.88 -30.01 -1.18
C GLN A 399 -8.72 -29.98 -2.72
N LYS A 400 -8.57 -31.12 -3.36
CA LYS A 400 -8.50 -31.21 -4.82
C LYS A 400 -9.78 -30.67 -5.47
N SER A 401 -10.95 -31.00 -4.91
CA SER A 401 -12.23 -30.44 -5.38
C SER A 401 -12.27 -28.93 -5.24
N TYR A 402 -11.85 -28.39 -4.09
CA TYR A 402 -11.77 -26.95 -3.85
C TYR A 402 -10.87 -26.23 -4.86
N ILE A 403 -9.66 -26.77 -5.10
CA ILE A 403 -8.73 -26.23 -6.11
C ILE A 403 -9.36 -26.29 -7.53
N SER A 404 -10.11 -27.34 -7.84
CA SER A 404 -10.82 -27.43 -9.13
C SER A 404 -11.89 -26.33 -9.26
N ASN A 405 -12.58 -25.96 -8.18
CA ASN A 405 -13.57 -24.87 -8.17
C ASN A 405 -12.90 -23.50 -8.30
N ILE A 406 -11.71 -23.28 -7.72
CA ILE A 406 -10.89 -22.09 -8.01
C ILE A 406 -10.57 -22.00 -9.50
N THR A 407 -10.14 -23.11 -10.11
CA THR A 407 -9.82 -23.17 -11.54
C THR A 407 -11.05 -22.91 -12.41
N LEU A 408 -12.22 -23.41 -12.02
CA LEU A 408 -13.49 -23.16 -12.69
C LEU A 408 -13.85 -21.66 -12.64
N LEU A 409 -13.77 -21.03 -11.48
CA LEU A 409 -14.04 -19.60 -11.35
C LEU A 409 -13.05 -18.77 -12.16
N ALA A 410 -11.76 -19.12 -12.14
CA ALA A 410 -10.76 -18.45 -12.96
C ALA A 410 -11.11 -18.51 -14.45
N GLN A 411 -11.55 -19.69 -14.94
CA GLN A 411 -11.97 -19.86 -16.34
C GLN A 411 -13.24 -19.07 -16.68
N ARG A 412 -14.21 -18.98 -15.75
CA ARG A 412 -15.40 -18.13 -15.91
C ARG A 412 -15.04 -16.67 -16.06
N LEU A 413 -14.17 -16.15 -15.18
CA LEU A 413 -13.72 -14.76 -15.19
C LEU A 413 -12.87 -14.44 -16.44
N GLU A 414 -12.01 -15.35 -16.85
CA GLU A 414 -11.24 -15.20 -18.10
C GLU A 414 -12.17 -15.11 -19.33
N ASN A 415 -13.14 -16.01 -19.44
CA ASN A 415 -14.07 -16.02 -20.56
C ASN A 415 -14.94 -14.74 -20.57
N LEU A 416 -15.41 -14.31 -19.41
CA LEU A 416 -16.16 -13.07 -19.25
C LEU A 416 -15.33 -11.87 -19.67
N THR A 417 -14.09 -11.78 -19.18
CA THR A 417 -13.17 -10.69 -19.49
C THR A 417 -12.91 -10.57 -20.98
N ARG A 418 -12.61 -11.68 -21.65
CA ARG A 418 -12.40 -11.69 -23.11
C ARG A 418 -13.64 -11.37 -23.91
N LYS A 419 -14.83 -11.68 -23.39
CA LYS A 419 -16.10 -11.31 -24.00
C LYS A 419 -16.36 -9.80 -23.89
N GLU A 420 -16.10 -9.22 -22.71
CA GLU A 420 -16.29 -7.78 -22.47
C GLU A 420 -15.22 -6.94 -23.20
N ASP A 421 -13.95 -7.40 -23.20
CA ASP A 421 -12.84 -6.72 -23.88
C ASP A 421 -11.87 -7.73 -24.53
N PRO A 422 -12.01 -7.99 -25.82
CA PRO A 422 -11.11 -8.92 -26.56
C PRO A 422 -9.74 -8.32 -26.89
N PHE A 423 -9.47 -7.03 -26.58
CA PHE A 423 -8.27 -6.34 -27.04
C PHE A 423 -7.19 -6.21 -25.98
N ARG A 424 -7.58 -6.11 -24.70
CA ARG A 424 -6.64 -6.02 -23.58
C ARG A 424 -6.25 -7.39 -23.08
N TYR A 425 -5.09 -7.46 -22.45
CA TYR A 425 -4.60 -8.70 -21.88
C TYR A 425 -5.26 -9.02 -20.55
N THR A 426 -5.26 -10.30 -20.20
CA THR A 426 -5.67 -10.80 -18.88
C THR A 426 -4.47 -11.20 -18.07
N MET A 427 -4.54 -11.05 -16.75
CA MET A 427 -3.49 -11.45 -15.82
C MET A 427 -4.10 -12.01 -14.53
N MET A 428 -3.41 -12.98 -13.94
CA MET A 428 -3.62 -13.44 -12.57
C MET A 428 -2.29 -13.31 -11.83
N ALA A 429 -2.32 -12.86 -10.57
CA ALA A 429 -1.15 -12.75 -9.73
C ALA A 429 -1.06 -13.95 -8.78
N ASP A 430 0.01 -14.73 -8.92
CA ASP A 430 0.22 -15.99 -8.22
C ASP A 430 1.33 -15.86 -7.18
N HIS A 431 1.17 -16.43 -5.97
CA HIS A 431 2.28 -16.50 -5.03
C HIS A 431 3.33 -17.54 -5.47
N GLY A 432 4.56 -17.43 -4.94
CA GLY A 432 5.74 -18.13 -5.43
C GLY A 432 5.73 -19.69 -5.40
N ASN A 433 4.59 -20.35 -5.14
CA ASN A 433 4.49 -21.80 -5.21
C ASN A 433 4.15 -22.29 -6.63
N TYR A 434 5.13 -22.23 -7.51
CA TYR A 434 4.99 -22.62 -8.91
C TYR A 434 4.34 -24.00 -9.12
N ALA A 435 4.72 -25.01 -8.32
CA ALA A 435 4.20 -26.36 -8.48
C ALA A 435 2.69 -26.44 -8.24
N GLN A 436 2.19 -25.72 -7.27
CA GLN A 436 0.78 -25.69 -6.90
C GLN A 436 -0.08 -25.10 -8.03
N TYR A 437 0.28 -23.95 -8.56
CA TYR A 437 -0.43 -23.31 -9.68
C TYR A 437 -0.34 -24.12 -10.97
N LYS A 438 0.82 -24.72 -11.25
CA LYS A 438 0.99 -25.62 -12.39
C LYS A 438 0.07 -26.83 -12.30
N ASN A 439 0.04 -27.50 -11.13
CA ASN A 439 -0.78 -28.70 -10.92
C ASN A 439 -2.28 -28.39 -10.94
N ALA A 440 -2.68 -27.19 -10.51
CA ALA A 440 -4.06 -26.72 -10.62
C ALA A 440 -4.47 -26.34 -12.05
N GLY A 441 -3.52 -26.18 -12.98
CA GLY A 441 -3.78 -25.75 -14.35
C GLY A 441 -4.02 -24.25 -14.50
N LEU A 442 -3.88 -23.46 -13.43
CA LEU A 442 -4.16 -22.02 -13.41
C LEU A 442 -3.23 -21.22 -14.31
N LEU A 443 -1.97 -21.62 -14.46
CA LEU A 443 -0.99 -20.92 -15.29
C LEU A 443 -1.37 -20.86 -16.79
N GLN A 444 -2.30 -21.71 -17.24
CA GLN A 444 -2.72 -21.73 -18.64
C GLN A 444 -3.87 -20.78 -18.96
N ILE A 445 -4.61 -20.33 -17.93
CA ILE A 445 -5.83 -19.56 -18.10
C ILE A 445 -5.55 -18.11 -18.51
N PRO A 446 -4.81 -17.29 -17.75
CA PRO A 446 -4.55 -15.90 -18.12
C PRO A 446 -3.60 -15.79 -19.33
N MET A 447 -3.67 -14.67 -20.03
CA MET A 447 -2.75 -14.38 -21.13
C MET A 447 -1.33 -14.08 -20.64
N VAL A 448 -1.21 -13.44 -19.47
CA VAL A 448 0.06 -13.10 -18.79
C VAL A 448 0.01 -13.67 -17.37
N VAL A 449 1.09 -14.29 -16.93
CA VAL A 449 1.22 -14.78 -15.56
C VAL A 449 1.94 -13.74 -14.71
N GLY A 450 1.32 -13.31 -13.62
CA GLY A 450 1.90 -12.46 -12.59
C GLY A 450 2.48 -13.31 -11.45
N TRP A 451 3.64 -12.95 -10.93
CA TRP A 451 4.26 -13.63 -9.80
C TRP A 451 4.52 -12.66 -8.65
N ASN A 452 4.00 -13.00 -7.47
CA ASN A 452 4.32 -12.33 -6.21
C ASN A 452 5.49 -13.08 -5.55
N LEU A 453 6.67 -12.47 -5.51
CA LEU A 453 7.91 -13.14 -5.15
C LEU A 453 8.63 -12.40 -4.03
N TYR A 454 8.87 -13.11 -2.92
CA TYR A 454 9.45 -12.57 -1.70
C TYR A 454 10.65 -13.37 -1.18
N SER A 455 11.40 -14.01 -2.09
CA SER A 455 12.62 -14.77 -1.72
C SER A 455 13.64 -13.87 -1.03
N GLY A 456 14.11 -14.29 0.13
CA GLY A 456 14.96 -13.46 0.98
C GLY A 456 14.18 -12.54 1.93
N TRP A 457 12.83 -12.54 1.88
CA TRP A 457 11.99 -11.91 2.89
C TRP A 457 11.17 -12.95 3.63
N TYR A 458 10.07 -13.45 3.09
CA TYR A 458 9.26 -14.47 3.77
C TYR A 458 9.92 -15.86 3.83
N GLY A 459 10.81 -16.18 2.91
CA GLY A 459 11.52 -17.46 2.89
C GLY A 459 12.74 -17.43 1.98
N GLY A 460 13.58 -18.47 2.08
CA GLY A 460 14.75 -18.65 1.22
C GLY A 460 15.80 -17.54 1.30
N SER A 461 16.55 -17.42 0.24
CA SER A 461 17.55 -16.35 0.04
C SER A 461 17.17 -15.48 -1.17
N MET A 462 17.77 -14.29 -1.28
CA MET A 462 17.56 -13.43 -2.45
C MET A 462 17.99 -14.14 -3.76
N ASP A 463 18.98 -15.03 -3.71
CA ASP A 463 19.48 -15.78 -4.87
C ASP A 463 18.46 -16.80 -5.42
N ASP A 464 17.42 -17.13 -4.69
CA ASP A 464 16.37 -18.02 -5.16
C ASP A 464 15.40 -17.31 -6.12
N PHE A 465 15.32 -15.98 -6.03
CA PHE A 465 14.49 -15.17 -6.94
C PHE A 465 14.88 -15.32 -8.42
N PRO A 466 16.12 -15.05 -8.86
CA PRO A 466 16.49 -15.22 -10.25
C PRO A 466 16.39 -16.67 -10.72
N LYS A 467 16.67 -17.66 -9.86
CA LYS A 467 16.50 -19.09 -10.18
C LYS A 467 15.04 -19.43 -10.47
N PHE A 468 14.11 -18.86 -9.72
CA PHE A 468 12.67 -19.02 -9.94
C PHE A 468 12.26 -18.50 -11.32
N LEU A 469 12.66 -17.28 -11.67
CA LEU A 469 12.34 -16.65 -12.96
C LEU A 469 12.88 -17.48 -14.13
N ASP A 470 14.15 -17.89 -14.06
CA ASP A 470 14.80 -18.67 -15.10
C ASP A 470 14.19 -20.07 -15.24
N LYS A 471 13.80 -20.69 -14.12
CA LYS A 471 13.08 -21.97 -14.11
C LYS A 471 11.72 -21.85 -14.77
N PHE A 472 10.91 -20.83 -14.38
CA PHE A 472 9.59 -20.64 -14.96
C PHE A 472 9.65 -20.39 -16.47
N HIS A 473 10.53 -19.53 -16.93
CA HIS A 473 10.69 -19.23 -18.35
C HIS A 473 11.07 -20.48 -19.17
N ARG A 474 11.95 -21.32 -18.63
CA ARG A 474 12.32 -22.59 -19.26
C ARG A 474 11.16 -23.59 -19.30
N ASP A 475 10.40 -23.71 -18.20
CA ASP A 475 9.32 -24.68 -18.04
C ASP A 475 8.02 -24.26 -18.75
N CYS A 476 7.82 -22.96 -18.98
CA CYS A 476 6.64 -22.36 -19.63
C CYS A 476 7.04 -21.34 -20.70
N PRO A 477 7.76 -21.75 -21.77
CA PRO A 477 8.38 -20.82 -22.73
C PRO A 477 7.39 -19.98 -23.54
N ALA A 478 6.12 -20.38 -23.60
CA ALA A 478 5.08 -19.65 -24.33
C ALA A 478 4.31 -18.63 -23.49
N LYS A 479 4.58 -18.55 -22.17
CA LYS A 479 3.85 -17.67 -21.26
C LYS A 479 4.65 -16.40 -20.94
N PRO A 480 4.13 -15.22 -21.32
CA PRO A 480 4.67 -13.94 -20.83
C PRO A 480 4.51 -13.83 -19.31
N ILE A 481 5.51 -13.23 -18.66
CA ILE A 481 5.50 -13.06 -17.21
C ILE A 481 5.74 -11.62 -16.76
N MET A 482 5.16 -11.29 -15.59
CA MET A 482 5.48 -10.11 -14.81
C MET A 482 5.79 -10.52 -13.38
N VAL A 483 6.65 -9.76 -12.71
CA VAL A 483 6.74 -9.79 -11.24
C VAL A 483 5.76 -8.75 -10.73
N THR A 484 4.65 -9.22 -10.17
CA THR A 484 3.50 -8.41 -9.76
C THR A 484 3.60 -7.90 -8.34
N GLU A 485 4.41 -8.58 -7.52
CA GLU A 485 4.78 -8.09 -6.19
C GLU A 485 6.18 -8.53 -5.79
N TYR A 486 6.90 -7.63 -5.16
CA TYR A 486 8.11 -7.87 -4.38
C TYR A 486 8.35 -6.69 -3.44
N GLY A 487 8.94 -6.96 -2.29
CA GLY A 487 9.23 -5.96 -1.28
C GLY A 487 9.68 -6.59 0.03
N ALA A 488 10.21 -5.79 0.92
CA ALA A 488 10.52 -6.16 2.29
C ALA A 488 10.03 -5.08 3.24
N ASP A 489 9.54 -5.47 4.41
CA ASP A 489 9.07 -4.50 5.41
C ASP A 489 10.21 -3.60 5.87
N ALA A 490 9.90 -2.32 6.09
CA ALA A 490 10.85 -1.32 6.54
C ALA A 490 10.22 -0.32 7.50
N ASP A 491 10.64 -0.35 8.75
CA ASP A 491 10.32 0.69 9.72
C ASP A 491 11.37 1.81 9.58
N PRO A 492 10.99 3.04 9.21
CA PRO A 492 11.93 4.14 9.01
C PRO A 492 12.70 4.53 10.27
N ARG A 493 12.22 4.15 11.44
CA ARG A 493 12.86 4.37 12.74
C ARG A 493 13.99 3.38 13.02
N ILE A 494 14.04 2.25 12.28
CA ILE A 494 15.00 1.16 12.48
C ILE A 494 16.15 1.27 11.48
N ARG A 495 17.37 1.23 12.01
CA ARG A 495 18.62 1.23 11.24
C ARG A 495 19.50 0.04 11.62
N SER A 496 20.30 -0.47 10.70
CA SER A 496 21.20 -1.59 10.94
C SER A 496 22.54 -1.39 10.25
N SER A 497 23.62 -1.58 10.99
CA SER A 497 24.97 -1.62 10.41
C SER A 497 25.31 -2.97 9.76
N ASN A 498 24.51 -4.01 10.05
CA ASN A 498 24.64 -5.35 9.49
C ASN A 498 23.23 -5.88 9.20
N PRO A 499 22.58 -5.40 8.12
CA PRO A 499 21.20 -5.68 7.84
C PRO A 499 20.99 -7.16 7.50
N VAL A 500 19.97 -7.76 8.12
CA VAL A 500 19.59 -9.15 7.90
C VAL A 500 18.09 -9.28 7.72
N ARG A 501 17.67 -10.39 7.14
CA ARG A 501 16.25 -10.71 6.92
C ARG A 501 15.43 -10.53 8.20
N PHE A 502 14.26 -9.90 8.10
CA PHE A 502 13.32 -9.57 9.17
C PHE A 502 13.77 -8.52 10.17
N ASP A 503 14.93 -7.88 9.99
CA ASP A 503 15.33 -6.81 10.90
C ASP A 503 14.55 -5.51 10.71
N LYS A 504 13.77 -5.43 9.61
CA LYS A 504 12.93 -4.29 9.23
C LYS A 504 13.69 -2.97 9.10
N SER A 505 15.01 -3.05 8.95
CA SER A 505 15.84 -1.88 8.71
C SER A 505 15.69 -1.35 7.27
N ILE A 506 15.82 -0.05 7.14
CA ILE A 506 15.81 0.61 5.82
C ILE A 506 16.97 0.10 4.94
N GLU A 507 18.10 -0.25 5.54
CA GLU A 507 19.26 -0.80 4.83
C GLU A 507 18.95 -2.14 4.20
N TYR A 508 18.27 -3.05 4.93
CA TYR A 508 17.88 -4.36 4.36
C TYR A 508 16.94 -4.18 3.18
N THR A 509 15.90 -3.40 3.37
CA THR A 509 14.88 -3.15 2.33
C THR A 509 15.49 -2.50 1.09
N THR A 510 16.38 -1.52 1.26
CA THR A 510 17.07 -0.88 0.12
C THR A 510 17.95 -1.88 -0.64
N ASN A 511 18.67 -2.75 0.06
CA ASN A 511 19.48 -3.80 -0.56
C ASN A 511 18.61 -4.85 -1.27
N PHE A 512 17.46 -5.22 -0.68
CA PHE A 512 16.49 -6.13 -1.30
C PHE A 512 15.96 -5.57 -2.62
N HIS A 513 15.51 -4.32 -2.63
CA HIS A 513 15.00 -3.66 -3.85
C HIS A 513 16.08 -3.53 -4.93
N ARG A 514 17.30 -3.18 -4.56
CA ARG A 514 18.43 -3.11 -5.51
C ARG A 514 18.71 -4.46 -6.16
N TYR A 515 18.75 -5.52 -5.36
CA TYR A 515 19.03 -6.86 -5.85
C TYR A 515 17.95 -7.31 -6.83
N TYR A 516 16.67 -7.24 -6.42
CA TYR A 516 15.52 -7.63 -7.24
C TYR A 516 15.44 -6.85 -8.54
N PHE A 517 15.57 -5.53 -8.46
CA PHE A 517 15.54 -4.68 -9.65
C PHE A 517 16.65 -5.06 -10.63
N THR A 518 17.88 -5.23 -10.16
CA THR A 518 19.02 -5.60 -10.98
C THR A 518 18.79 -6.93 -11.69
N GLU A 519 18.28 -7.95 -10.98
CA GLU A 519 18.03 -9.27 -11.55
C GLU A 519 16.90 -9.26 -12.59
N MET A 520 15.85 -8.49 -12.38
CA MET A 520 14.76 -8.33 -13.36
C MET A 520 15.21 -7.56 -14.61
N MET A 521 16.07 -6.56 -14.45
CA MET A 521 16.59 -5.79 -15.60
C MET A 521 17.51 -6.62 -16.51
N LYS A 522 18.20 -7.60 -15.98
CA LYS A 522 19.01 -8.55 -16.76
C LYS A 522 18.18 -9.49 -17.65
N ARG A 523 16.89 -9.70 -17.33
CA ARG A 523 16.02 -10.69 -17.99
C ARG A 523 15.02 -10.01 -18.92
N LYS A 524 15.26 -10.08 -20.24
CA LYS A 524 14.38 -9.46 -21.24
C LYS A 524 12.97 -10.02 -21.19
N PHE A 525 12.81 -11.31 -20.92
CA PHE A 525 11.54 -12.00 -20.87
C PHE A 525 10.63 -11.56 -19.70
N VAL A 526 11.15 -10.96 -18.66
CA VAL A 526 10.35 -10.35 -17.60
C VAL A 526 9.74 -9.05 -18.12
N ALA A 527 8.46 -9.06 -18.43
CA ALA A 527 7.76 -7.94 -19.05
C ALA A 527 7.60 -6.74 -18.09
N GLY A 528 7.52 -6.98 -16.78
CA GLY A 528 7.34 -5.92 -15.80
C GLY A 528 7.76 -6.30 -14.39
N ALA A 529 7.94 -5.26 -13.57
CA ALA A 529 8.37 -5.29 -12.19
C ALA A 529 7.54 -4.30 -11.36
N VAL A 530 6.73 -4.81 -10.44
CA VAL A 530 5.81 -4.01 -9.64
C VAL A 530 6.13 -4.18 -8.16
N VAL A 531 6.48 -3.08 -7.51
CA VAL A 531 6.81 -3.06 -6.08
C VAL A 531 5.53 -3.21 -5.25
N TRP A 532 5.58 -4.03 -4.24
CA TRP A 532 4.62 -4.05 -3.16
C TRP A 532 5.20 -3.28 -1.96
N ASN A 533 4.85 -2.03 -1.70
CA ASN A 533 3.78 -1.19 -2.23
C ASN A 533 4.32 0.24 -2.47
N LEU A 534 3.54 1.14 -3.07
CA LEU A 534 3.93 2.56 -3.21
C LEU A 534 4.07 3.23 -1.84
N ALA A 535 3.08 3.04 -0.98
CA ALA A 535 3.08 3.57 0.38
C ALA A 535 2.69 2.46 1.37
N ASP A 536 3.09 2.63 2.62
CA ASP A 536 2.56 1.84 3.73
C ASP A 536 1.03 1.99 3.77
N PHE A 537 0.37 0.98 4.28
CA PHE A 537 -1.08 0.96 4.37
C PHE A 537 -1.54 0.21 5.61
N ASN A 538 -2.78 0.47 6.02
CA ASN A 538 -3.34 -0.17 7.20
C ASN A 538 -3.71 -1.63 6.92
N SER A 539 -3.29 -2.49 7.81
CA SER A 539 -3.65 -3.88 7.94
C SER A 539 -3.82 -4.19 9.42
N GLU A 540 -5.04 -4.07 9.92
CA GLU A 540 -5.36 -4.07 11.35
C GLU A 540 -4.76 -5.28 12.09
N THR A 541 -4.73 -6.43 11.46
CA THR A 541 -4.23 -7.67 12.08
C THR A 541 -2.71 -7.76 12.20
N ARG A 542 -1.95 -6.83 11.63
CA ARG A 542 -0.49 -6.81 11.75
C ARG A 542 -0.04 -6.32 13.11
N THR A 543 1.01 -6.96 13.65
CA THR A 543 1.47 -6.74 15.03
C THR A 543 2.95 -6.36 15.13
N GLU A 544 3.65 -6.25 14.00
CA GLU A 544 5.12 -6.11 13.96
C GLU A 544 5.60 -4.77 14.56
N THR A 545 6.74 -4.26 14.10
CA THR A 545 7.38 -3.03 14.66
C THR A 545 6.56 -1.76 14.50
N MET A 546 5.63 -1.77 13.57
CA MET A 546 4.59 -0.75 13.36
C MET A 546 3.24 -1.48 13.36
N PRO A 547 2.60 -1.68 14.52
CA PRO A 547 1.34 -2.39 14.61
C PRO A 547 0.28 -1.79 13.67
N HIS A 548 -0.58 -2.66 13.14
CA HIS A 548 -1.66 -2.31 12.20
C HIS A 548 -1.22 -1.77 10.84
N ILE A 549 0.10 -1.80 10.52
CA ILE A 549 0.64 -1.25 9.28
C ILE A 549 1.41 -2.33 8.50
N ASN A 550 1.04 -2.52 7.22
CA ASN A 550 1.92 -3.16 6.27
C ASN A 550 2.94 -2.12 5.78
N ASN A 551 4.18 -2.25 6.25
CA ASN A 551 5.21 -1.24 6.05
C ASN A 551 6.22 -1.57 4.92
N LYS A 552 5.76 -2.33 3.90
CA LYS A 552 6.54 -2.57 2.67
C LYS A 552 6.54 -1.39 1.69
N GLY A 553 5.83 -0.32 2.01
CA GLY A 553 5.77 0.87 1.16
C GLY A 553 7.14 1.46 0.87
N LEU A 554 7.32 1.98 -0.35
CA LEU A 554 8.44 2.86 -0.69
C LEU A 554 8.32 4.20 0.03
N MET A 555 7.13 4.52 0.51
CA MET A 555 6.80 5.68 1.33
C MET A 555 6.09 5.22 2.60
N GLN A 556 6.11 6.06 3.62
CA GLN A 556 5.29 5.89 4.82
C GLN A 556 3.80 6.10 4.51
N TRP A 557 2.94 5.81 5.46
CA TRP A 557 1.47 5.91 5.31
C TRP A 557 0.99 7.35 5.05
N ASP A 558 1.75 8.35 5.50
CA ASP A 558 1.56 9.78 5.22
C ASP A 558 2.20 10.26 3.90
N ARG A 559 2.78 9.34 3.13
CA ARG A 559 3.52 9.57 1.85
C ARG A 559 4.91 10.21 2.03
N THR A 560 5.46 10.23 3.24
CA THR A 560 6.89 10.58 3.41
C THR A 560 7.77 9.51 2.77
N PRO A 561 8.64 9.86 1.79
CA PRO A 561 9.45 8.87 1.09
C PRO A 561 10.50 8.20 2.00
N LYS A 562 10.67 6.88 1.85
CA LYS A 562 11.77 6.10 2.42
C LYS A 562 12.94 6.01 1.43
N ASP A 563 14.12 5.58 1.91
CA ASP A 563 15.32 5.48 1.07
C ASP A 563 15.12 4.67 -0.24
N PRO A 564 14.38 3.53 -0.27
CA PRO A 564 14.11 2.79 -1.49
C PRO A 564 13.38 3.59 -2.58
N TYR A 565 12.52 4.56 -2.23
CA TYR A 565 11.90 5.44 -3.20
C TYR A 565 12.94 6.24 -3.99
N TYR A 566 13.93 6.77 -3.30
CA TYR A 566 14.99 7.55 -3.94
C TYR A 566 15.94 6.68 -4.76
N PHE A 567 16.16 5.43 -4.37
CA PHE A 567 16.84 4.45 -5.22
C PHE A 567 16.11 4.27 -6.57
N TYR A 568 14.78 3.99 -6.54
CA TYR A 568 14.01 3.87 -7.78
C TYR A 568 14.04 5.17 -8.60
N ARG A 569 13.90 6.31 -7.96
CA ARG A 569 14.00 7.60 -8.65
C ARG A 569 15.37 7.78 -9.30
N ALA A 570 16.42 7.30 -8.70
CA ALA A 570 17.78 7.38 -9.25
C ALA A 570 17.97 6.54 -10.51
N VAL A 571 17.36 5.36 -10.57
CA VAL A 571 17.53 4.43 -11.70
C VAL A 571 16.47 4.58 -12.79
N LEU A 572 15.33 5.21 -12.50
CA LEU A 572 14.20 5.33 -13.43
C LEU A 572 13.98 6.74 -13.96
N SER A 573 14.21 7.78 -13.16
CA SER A 573 13.90 9.16 -13.54
C SER A 573 14.95 9.73 -14.50
N THR A 574 14.47 10.44 -15.51
CA THR A 574 15.34 11.24 -16.40
C THR A 574 15.58 12.66 -15.89
N THR A 575 14.79 13.11 -14.92
CA THR A 575 14.96 14.43 -14.30
C THR A 575 16.14 14.39 -13.33
N PRO A 576 17.18 15.22 -13.54
CA PRO A 576 18.36 15.23 -12.68
C PRO A 576 18.02 15.53 -11.22
N PHE A 577 18.58 14.77 -10.29
CA PHE A 577 18.45 15.03 -8.86
C PHE A 577 19.57 14.38 -8.06
N ILE A 578 19.73 14.83 -6.82
CA ILE A 578 20.55 14.25 -5.77
C ILE A 578 19.73 14.22 -4.49
N LYS A 579 19.93 13.18 -3.68
CA LYS A 579 19.31 13.04 -2.35
C LYS A 579 20.26 12.34 -1.40
N ILE A 580 20.48 12.93 -0.25
CA ILE A 580 21.18 12.31 0.88
C ILE A 580 20.18 11.40 1.57
N LEU A 581 20.53 10.11 1.69
CA LEU A 581 19.68 9.08 2.30
C LEU A 581 19.91 8.99 3.81
N GLY A 582 18.95 8.41 4.54
CA GLY A 582 19.04 8.24 5.98
C GLY A 582 19.20 9.55 6.75
N SER A 583 18.64 10.64 6.20
CA SER A 583 18.67 11.95 6.86
C SER A 583 17.77 11.91 8.09
N CYS A 584 18.32 12.22 9.27
CA CYS A 584 17.57 12.43 10.50
C CYS A 584 18.12 13.66 11.20
N GLN A 585 17.26 14.33 11.96
CA GLN A 585 17.64 15.53 12.72
C GLN A 585 18.70 15.21 13.77
N ASN A 586 18.57 14.06 14.42
CA ASN A 586 19.50 13.59 15.44
C ASN A 586 20.22 12.34 14.93
N LYS A 587 21.54 12.33 15.05
CA LYS A 587 22.37 11.15 14.79
C LYS A 587 23.23 10.86 16.02
N PHE A 588 23.55 9.60 16.20
CA PHE A 588 24.37 9.13 17.31
C PHE A 588 25.49 8.24 16.80
N GLY A 589 26.58 8.20 17.53
CA GLY A 589 27.64 7.28 17.26
C GLY A 589 28.66 7.22 18.38
N VAL A 590 29.33 6.08 18.48
CA VAL A 590 30.43 5.89 19.42
C VAL A 590 31.68 6.46 18.79
N ALA A 591 32.42 7.29 19.52
CA ALA A 591 33.70 7.87 19.09
C ALA A 591 34.67 6.75 18.72
N ASP A 592 35.38 6.92 17.60
CA ASP A 592 36.52 6.06 17.28
C ASP A 592 37.61 6.23 18.30
N SER A 593 38.34 5.15 18.60
CA SER A 593 39.38 5.13 19.63
C SER A 593 40.30 6.33 19.51
N ASN A 594 40.41 7.13 20.58
CA ASN A 594 41.24 8.35 20.65
C ASN A 594 40.82 9.47 19.68
N SER A 595 39.59 9.51 19.20
CA SER A 595 39.10 10.51 18.27
C SER A 595 37.96 11.34 18.89
N SER A 596 37.83 12.59 18.46
CA SER A 596 36.66 13.43 18.73
C SER A 596 35.58 13.29 17.65
N HIS A 597 35.62 12.24 16.84
CA HIS A 597 34.74 11.98 15.71
C HIS A 597 34.22 10.55 15.74
N CYS A 598 33.10 10.35 15.07
CA CYS A 598 32.56 9.04 14.72
C CYS A 598 32.43 8.93 13.21
N PHE A 599 33.10 7.95 12.60
CA PHE A 599 32.97 7.70 11.18
C PHE A 599 31.71 6.88 10.90
N GLN A 600 30.73 7.48 10.23
CA GLN A 600 29.51 6.79 9.83
C GLN A 600 29.30 6.82 8.32
N PRO A 601 28.76 5.73 7.73
CA PRO A 601 28.42 5.71 6.31
C PRO A 601 27.28 6.69 6.04
N LEU A 602 27.39 7.39 4.92
CA LEU A 602 26.34 8.21 4.34
C LEU A 602 26.11 7.74 2.92
N GLN A 603 24.89 7.40 2.60
CA GLN A 603 24.48 7.03 1.24
C GLN A 603 23.84 8.23 0.54
N ILE A 604 24.08 8.34 -0.75
CA ILE A 604 23.52 9.37 -1.62
C ILE A 604 22.91 8.69 -2.84
N ALA A 605 21.64 9.02 -3.13
CA ALA A 605 20.94 8.63 -4.35
C ALA A 605 20.97 9.76 -5.38
N GLY A 606 21.08 9.42 -6.65
CA GLY A 606 21.02 10.40 -7.74
C GLY A 606 21.26 9.78 -9.11
N ASN A 607 20.88 10.52 -10.14
CA ASN A 607 21.03 10.12 -11.55
C ASN A 607 21.99 11.01 -12.31
N LEU A 608 23.02 11.47 -11.64
CA LEU A 608 24.12 12.28 -12.16
C LEU A 608 25.42 11.45 -12.19
N ASP A 609 26.42 11.87 -12.94
CA ASP A 609 27.65 11.07 -13.13
C ASP A 609 28.48 10.95 -11.85
N SER A 610 28.53 12.01 -11.06
CA SER A 610 29.33 12.06 -9.84
C SER A 610 28.77 13.06 -8.84
N VAL A 611 29.10 12.90 -7.57
CA VAL A 611 28.72 13.79 -6.47
C VAL A 611 29.96 14.20 -5.67
N THR A 612 30.03 15.47 -5.30
CA THR A 612 30.97 16.01 -4.32
C THR A 612 30.28 16.06 -2.96
N ILE A 613 30.94 15.52 -1.93
CA ILE A 613 30.41 15.50 -0.56
C ILE A 613 31.21 16.53 0.25
N ILE A 614 30.48 17.41 0.93
CA ILE A 614 31.02 18.48 1.76
C ILE A 614 30.45 18.31 3.17
N LEU A 615 31.33 18.29 4.17
CA LEU A 615 30.96 18.24 5.59
C LEU A 615 31.47 19.51 6.28
N ASN A 616 30.58 20.28 6.91
CA ASN A 616 30.92 21.50 7.64
C ASN A 616 31.80 22.48 6.82
N GLY A 617 31.47 22.64 5.52
CA GLY A 617 32.22 23.50 4.58
C GLY A 617 33.51 22.90 4.01
N ILE A 618 33.90 21.70 4.45
CA ILE A 618 35.12 21.04 3.97
C ILE A 618 34.76 19.93 2.98
N THR A 619 35.31 19.99 1.76
CA THR A 619 35.14 18.92 0.77
C THR A 619 35.79 17.63 1.27
N GLN A 620 35.04 16.57 1.38
CA GLN A 620 35.48 15.26 1.83
C GLN A 620 35.98 14.39 0.67
N THR A 621 35.16 14.33 -0.38
CA THR A 621 35.47 13.47 -1.54
C THR A 621 34.56 13.82 -2.73
N LYS A 622 34.93 13.26 -3.90
CA LYS A 622 34.11 13.22 -5.09
C LYS A 622 33.99 11.79 -5.57
N LEU A 623 32.77 11.27 -5.66
CA LEU A 623 32.45 9.89 -5.99
C LEU A 623 31.61 9.78 -7.27
N LYS A 624 31.74 8.68 -7.99
CA LYS A 624 30.80 8.30 -9.05
C LYS A 624 29.54 7.70 -8.42
N LEU A 625 28.40 7.98 -9.02
CA LEU A 625 27.14 7.30 -8.73
C LEU A 625 27.09 6.02 -9.58
N VAL A 626 27.04 4.87 -8.92
CA VAL A 626 26.95 3.56 -9.58
C VAL A 626 25.57 2.97 -9.29
N ASP A 627 24.83 2.65 -10.35
CA ASP A 627 23.44 2.19 -10.23
C ASP A 627 22.59 3.12 -9.35
N GLY A 628 22.79 4.42 -9.53
CA GLY A 628 22.05 5.47 -8.84
C GLY A 628 22.46 5.75 -7.40
N LEU A 629 23.49 5.10 -6.87
CA LEU A 629 23.90 5.24 -5.46
C LEU A 629 25.43 5.41 -5.33
N CYS A 630 25.83 6.09 -4.27
CA CYS A 630 27.20 6.01 -3.74
C CYS A 630 27.18 6.10 -2.21
N GLU A 631 28.27 5.69 -1.59
CA GLU A 631 28.45 5.71 -0.13
C GLU A 631 29.84 6.21 0.25
N TRP A 632 29.89 7.00 1.32
CA TRP A 632 31.15 7.46 1.92
C TRP A 632 31.05 7.55 3.43
N LYS A 633 32.12 7.24 4.16
CA LYS A 633 32.19 7.40 5.61
C LYS A 633 32.59 8.83 5.96
N LEU A 634 31.75 9.52 6.72
CA LEU A 634 31.97 10.89 7.17
C LEU A 634 32.33 10.94 8.65
N PRO A 635 33.33 11.79 9.03
CA PRO A 635 33.74 12.00 10.41
C PRO A 635 32.80 13.02 11.11
N PHE A 636 31.66 12.55 11.63
CA PHE A 636 30.74 13.39 12.40
C PHE A 636 31.36 13.75 13.76
N LYS A 637 31.15 14.99 14.20
CA LYS A 637 31.58 15.50 15.51
C LYS A 637 30.36 15.81 16.39
N GLU A 638 30.59 15.91 17.70
CA GLU A 638 29.58 16.36 18.65
C GLU A 638 28.94 17.68 18.19
N GLY A 639 27.61 17.80 18.29
CA GLY A 639 26.86 19.00 17.97
C GLY A 639 26.41 19.07 16.50
N GLY A 640 26.21 20.28 16.03
CA GLY A 640 25.67 20.51 14.68
C GLY A 640 26.65 20.13 13.58
N ASN A 641 26.17 19.35 12.61
CA ASN A 641 26.87 19.02 11.38
C ASN A 641 26.02 19.35 10.17
N VAL A 642 26.63 19.92 9.12
CA VAL A 642 26.01 20.23 7.85
C VAL A 642 26.66 19.39 6.77
N VAL A 643 25.87 18.54 6.10
CA VAL A 643 26.33 17.75 4.96
C VAL A 643 25.69 18.27 3.69
N ILE A 644 26.49 18.54 2.68
CA ILE A 644 26.04 18.95 1.34
C ILE A 644 26.52 17.89 0.34
N ALA A 645 25.60 17.41 -0.47
CA ALA A 645 25.88 16.61 -1.66
C ALA A 645 25.65 17.49 -2.89
N GLU A 646 26.67 17.68 -3.72
CA GLU A 646 26.61 18.58 -4.88
C GLU A 646 27.09 17.88 -6.15
N SER A 647 26.42 18.15 -7.28
CA SER A 647 26.84 17.73 -8.62
C SER A 647 26.50 18.77 -9.66
N LYS A 648 27.19 18.72 -10.81
CA LYS A 648 27.00 19.63 -11.93
C LYS A 648 26.60 18.85 -13.18
N LYS A 649 25.60 19.36 -13.92
CA LYS A 649 25.18 18.85 -15.23
C LYS A 649 24.76 20.01 -16.12
N ASN A 650 25.33 20.10 -17.30
CA ASN A 650 25.00 21.15 -18.29
C ASN A 650 25.09 22.59 -17.71
N GLY A 651 26.08 22.85 -16.85
CA GLY A 651 26.29 24.15 -16.21
C GLY A 651 25.39 24.42 -14.99
N LEU A 652 24.39 23.57 -14.72
CA LEU A 652 23.52 23.69 -13.56
C LEU A 652 24.06 22.90 -12.37
N ILE A 653 23.89 23.44 -11.18
CA ILE A 653 24.23 22.79 -9.91
C ILE A 653 22.97 22.15 -9.34
N PHE A 654 23.10 20.89 -8.98
CA PHE A 654 22.12 20.11 -8.25
C PHE A 654 22.69 19.78 -6.87
N SER A 655 21.96 20.06 -5.82
CA SER A 655 22.43 19.82 -4.47
C SER A 655 21.31 19.38 -3.55
N ASP A 656 21.69 18.61 -2.52
CA ASP A 656 20.86 18.33 -1.35
C ASP A 656 21.67 18.65 -0.10
N THR A 657 21.02 19.17 0.93
CA THR A 657 21.67 19.58 2.16
C THR A 657 20.90 19.03 3.34
N ILE A 658 21.60 18.41 4.28
CA ILE A 658 21.05 18.02 5.57
C ILE A 658 21.78 18.72 6.70
N GLN A 659 21.04 19.07 7.73
CA GLN A 659 21.57 19.51 9.03
C GLN A 659 21.21 18.43 10.04
N THR A 660 22.19 17.98 10.79
CA THR A 660 21.98 16.97 11.82
C THR A 660 22.69 17.36 13.11
N GLN A 661 22.00 17.17 14.23
CA GLN A 661 22.60 17.21 15.56
C GLN A 661 23.20 15.84 15.83
N PHE A 662 24.51 15.78 15.96
CA PHE A 662 25.23 14.54 16.23
C PHE A 662 25.56 14.44 17.71
N HIS A 663 25.20 13.32 18.33
CA HIS A 663 25.54 13.01 19.72
C HIS A 663 26.64 11.95 19.74
N LEU A 664 27.83 12.40 20.15
CA LEU A 664 29.00 11.54 20.22
C LEU A 664 29.05 10.88 21.58
N GLN A 665 29.05 9.57 21.62
CA GLN A 665 29.24 8.79 22.84
C GLN A 665 30.67 8.28 22.93
N SER A 666 31.29 8.37 24.13
CA SER A 666 32.55 7.71 24.35
C SER A 666 32.37 6.18 24.46
N PRO A 667 33.28 5.36 23.92
CA PRO A 667 33.33 3.93 24.21
C PRO A 667 33.52 3.63 25.71
N CYS A 668 34.21 4.55 26.43
CA CYS A 668 34.33 4.56 27.87
C CYS A 668 33.47 5.68 28.44
N LEU A 669 32.34 5.34 29.13
CA LEU A 669 31.39 6.33 29.66
C LEU A 669 32.01 7.29 30.68
N ALA A 670 33.07 6.88 31.37
CA ALA A 670 33.80 7.71 32.31
C ALA A 670 34.80 8.70 31.68
N ASN A 671 34.87 8.75 30.35
CA ASN A 671 35.75 9.63 29.60
C ASN A 671 35.35 11.11 29.79
N GLN A 672 36.25 11.90 30.35
CA GLN A 672 36.00 13.33 30.61
C GLN A 672 36.03 14.22 29.36
N GLN A 673 36.69 13.77 28.26
CA GLN A 673 36.74 14.52 27.01
C GLN A 673 35.40 14.51 26.25
N ILE A 674 34.61 13.46 26.47
CA ILE A 674 33.23 13.32 25.92
C ILE A 674 32.34 13.10 27.14
N PRO A 675 31.80 14.18 27.76
CA PRO A 675 30.98 14.07 28.95
C PRO A 675 29.76 13.16 28.72
N PHE A 676 29.58 12.22 29.63
CA PHE A 676 28.41 11.36 29.63
C PHE A 676 27.13 12.15 29.95
N LYS A 677 26.10 12.03 29.13
CA LYS A 677 24.80 12.65 29.34
C LYS A 677 23.72 11.59 29.53
N GLU A 678 23.55 10.70 28.52
CA GLU A 678 22.57 9.64 28.56
C GLU A 678 22.99 8.49 27.63
N ILE A 679 22.40 7.32 27.88
CA ILE A 679 22.48 6.15 27.03
C ILE A 679 21.19 5.37 27.08
N ASN A 680 20.65 4.99 25.89
CA ASN A 680 19.45 4.19 25.75
C ASN A 680 19.81 2.89 25.03
N ILE A 681 19.47 1.75 25.62
CA ILE A 681 19.97 0.44 25.22
C ILE A 681 18.82 -0.52 25.07
N MET A 682 18.71 -1.18 23.91
CA MET A 682 17.78 -2.29 23.69
C MET A 682 18.50 -3.62 23.91
N LEU A 683 18.07 -4.39 24.89
CA LEU A 683 18.67 -5.67 25.21
C LEU A 683 18.18 -6.76 24.26
N GLY A 684 19.11 -7.63 23.84
CA GLY A 684 18.79 -8.67 22.87
C GLY A 684 18.71 -8.21 21.40
N SER A 685 18.73 -6.91 21.15
CA SER A 685 18.70 -6.31 19.81
C SER A 685 20.09 -6.32 19.13
N THR A 686 20.07 -6.20 17.79
CA THR A 686 21.25 -5.89 16.95
C THR A 686 21.01 -4.65 16.10
N ARG A 687 19.85 -4.00 16.29
CA ARG A 687 19.38 -2.84 15.54
C ARG A 687 19.50 -1.57 16.35
N TYR A 688 19.55 -0.46 15.66
CA TYR A 688 19.35 0.88 16.23
C TYR A 688 17.89 1.30 15.97
N PHE A 689 17.36 2.09 16.89
CA PHE A 689 15.99 2.57 16.82
C PHE A 689 15.91 4.03 17.25
N THR A 690 15.07 4.82 16.60
CA THR A 690 14.73 6.18 17.03
C THR A 690 13.27 6.19 17.46
N ASP A 691 13.01 6.50 18.73
CA ASP A 691 11.67 6.52 19.29
C ASP A 691 10.86 7.76 18.85
N GLU A 692 9.58 7.81 19.23
CA GLU A 692 8.68 8.93 18.92
C GLU A 692 9.19 10.28 19.43
N LYS A 693 9.97 10.28 20.53
CA LYS A 693 10.58 11.49 21.11
C LYS A 693 11.88 11.89 20.42
N GLY A 694 12.29 11.14 19.41
CA GLY A 694 13.57 11.33 18.71
C GLY A 694 14.80 10.88 19.51
N GLN A 695 14.60 10.07 20.56
CA GLN A 695 15.69 9.48 21.33
C GLN A 695 16.25 8.28 20.58
N TRP A 696 17.58 8.15 20.63
CA TRP A 696 18.30 7.07 19.98
C TRP A 696 18.52 5.90 20.90
N TRP A 697 18.14 4.72 20.47
CA TRP A 697 18.32 3.45 21.16
C TRP A 697 19.35 2.61 20.41
N GLN A 698 20.34 2.09 21.11
CA GLN A 698 21.39 1.25 20.56
C GLN A 698 21.28 -0.19 21.05
N PRO A 699 21.85 -1.17 20.32
CA PRO A 699 21.89 -2.54 20.77
C PRO A 699 22.78 -2.72 21.99
N ASP A 700 22.41 -3.71 22.83
CA ASP A 700 23.22 -4.16 23.96
C ASP A 700 24.56 -4.77 23.49
N GLN A 701 25.52 -4.77 24.39
CA GLN A 701 26.79 -5.46 24.26
C GLN A 701 27.15 -6.22 25.54
N THR A 702 27.99 -7.24 25.42
CA THR A 702 28.57 -7.90 26.58
C THR A 702 29.54 -6.94 27.30
N TYR A 703 29.41 -6.87 28.62
CA TYR A 703 30.24 -5.99 29.41
C TYR A 703 31.73 -6.25 29.19
N LYS A 704 32.46 -5.18 29.03
CA LYS A 704 33.94 -5.14 29.06
C LYS A 704 34.38 -4.09 30.06
N LYS A 705 35.46 -4.42 30.82
CA LYS A 705 36.03 -3.49 31.81
C LYS A 705 36.39 -2.15 31.13
N GLY A 706 36.09 -1.07 31.79
CA GLY A 706 36.22 0.30 31.26
C GLY A 706 35.01 0.79 30.44
N GLY A 707 33.96 0.00 30.32
CA GLY A 707 32.80 0.31 29.48
C GLY A 707 31.47 0.03 30.14
N TRP A 708 30.57 -0.59 29.41
CA TRP A 708 29.22 -0.94 29.85
C TRP A 708 28.74 -2.20 29.14
N GLY A 709 27.66 -2.81 29.68
CA GLY A 709 27.01 -3.94 29.04
C GLY A 709 26.47 -4.98 30.01
N SER A 710 25.82 -6.00 29.43
CA SER A 710 25.22 -7.11 30.14
C SER A 710 26.26 -8.16 30.56
N VAL A 711 25.98 -8.83 31.69
CA VAL A 711 26.70 -10.02 32.17
C VAL A 711 25.71 -11.17 32.29
N GLY A 712 25.94 -12.20 31.49
CA GLY A 712 25.00 -13.32 31.35
C GLY A 712 23.76 -12.95 30.51
N GLY A 713 22.84 -13.90 30.46
CA GLY A 713 21.64 -13.74 29.66
C GLY A 713 21.74 -14.30 28.25
N LYS A 714 20.60 -14.60 27.66
CA LYS A 714 20.44 -15.05 26.29
C LYS A 714 19.45 -14.14 25.60
N LYS A 715 19.65 -13.88 24.30
CA LYS A 715 18.67 -13.18 23.48
C LYS A 715 17.38 -13.98 23.40
N PHE A 716 16.27 -13.36 23.69
CA PHE A 716 14.96 -13.95 23.50
C PHE A 716 14.70 -14.12 21.99
N GLN A 717 14.23 -15.29 21.62
CA GLN A 717 13.74 -15.59 20.29
C GLN A 717 12.54 -16.51 20.42
N LEU A 718 11.48 -16.27 19.68
CA LEU A 718 10.44 -17.25 19.46
C LEU A 718 11.04 -18.44 18.72
N GLU A 719 10.94 -19.63 19.29
CA GLU A 719 11.60 -20.84 18.77
C GLU A 719 11.13 -21.26 17.39
N ASP A 720 10.07 -20.65 16.90
CA ASP A 720 9.31 -21.15 15.79
C ASP A 720 9.46 -20.37 14.51
N ASN A 721 10.06 -20.71 13.54
CA ASN A 721 9.91 -20.42 12.11
C ASN A 721 11.04 -19.73 11.33
N GLY A 722 12.17 -19.46 11.94
CA GLY A 722 13.28 -18.76 11.24
C GLY A 722 12.94 -17.40 10.64
N ARG A 723 11.77 -16.84 11.00
CA ARG A 723 11.29 -15.54 10.52
C ARG A 723 11.61 -14.39 11.45
N LEU A 724 11.85 -14.70 12.73
CA LEU A 724 12.04 -13.71 13.79
C LEU A 724 13.46 -13.76 14.36
N PRO A 725 14.48 -13.25 13.67
CA PRO A 725 15.82 -13.21 14.24
C PRO A 725 15.93 -12.27 15.45
N TYR A 726 14.90 -11.45 15.74
CA TYR A 726 14.90 -10.40 16.76
C TYR A 726 13.73 -10.51 17.72
N GLY A 727 13.67 -11.54 18.56
CA GLY A 727 12.67 -11.59 19.61
C GLY A 727 11.26 -11.92 19.11
N THR A 728 10.36 -10.97 19.02
CA THR A 728 8.94 -11.19 18.69
C THR A 728 8.37 -10.12 17.77
N ASP A 729 7.27 -10.48 17.07
CA ASP A 729 6.40 -9.55 16.35
C ASP A 729 5.11 -9.22 17.14
N LYS A 730 5.05 -9.47 18.44
CA LYS A 730 3.87 -9.11 19.25
C LYS A 730 3.70 -7.60 19.29
N ASN A 731 2.46 -7.12 19.13
CA ASN A 731 2.08 -5.77 19.47
C ASN A 731 2.32 -5.55 20.97
N ILE A 732 2.93 -4.44 21.33
CA ILE A 732 3.25 -4.07 22.72
C ILE A 732 2.27 -3.00 23.18
N VAL A 733 1.26 -3.41 23.90
CA VAL A 733 0.19 -2.53 24.39
C VAL A 733 0.73 -1.37 25.24
N GLY A 734 0.23 -0.17 25.02
CA GLY A 734 0.55 1.03 25.78
C GLY A 734 1.82 1.76 25.34
N THR A 735 2.31 1.50 24.15
CA THR A 735 3.42 2.24 23.54
C THR A 735 3.25 2.31 22.02
N VAL A 736 3.88 3.27 21.39
CA VAL A 736 4.09 3.34 19.93
C VAL A 736 5.53 2.98 19.55
N ASP A 737 6.35 2.67 20.57
CA ASP A 737 7.77 2.34 20.44
C ASP A 737 8.01 0.84 20.67
N ASP A 738 7.19 -0.01 20.05
CA ASP A 738 7.23 -1.47 20.14
C ASP A 738 8.64 -2.06 20.02
N PRO A 739 9.52 -1.60 19.09
CA PRO A 739 10.86 -2.12 18.96
C PRO A 739 11.71 -2.11 20.24
N VAL A 740 11.45 -1.19 21.17
CA VAL A 740 12.14 -1.12 22.46
C VAL A 740 11.85 -2.33 23.34
N TYR A 741 10.64 -2.92 23.17
CA TYR A 741 10.15 -4.02 24.00
C TYR A 741 10.10 -5.36 23.26
N GLN A 742 10.14 -5.38 21.93
CA GLN A 742 10.08 -6.61 21.15
C GLN A 742 11.36 -7.44 21.19
N THR A 743 12.44 -6.92 21.77
CA THR A 743 13.65 -7.66 22.08
C THR A 743 13.88 -7.74 23.59
N GLN A 744 14.62 -8.75 24.04
CA GLN A 744 14.78 -9.01 25.47
C GLN A 744 16.02 -9.87 25.74
N LEU A 745 16.70 -9.67 26.86
CA LEU A 745 17.61 -10.66 27.43
C LEU A 745 16.89 -11.46 28.52
N THR A 746 16.94 -12.79 28.41
CA THR A 746 16.45 -13.72 29.41
C THR A 746 17.60 -14.33 30.20
N GLY A 747 17.46 -14.50 31.52
CA GLY A 747 18.50 -15.01 32.41
C GLY A 747 19.68 -14.04 32.60
N ILE A 748 19.42 -12.74 32.45
CA ILE A 748 20.38 -11.69 32.75
C ILE A 748 20.78 -11.76 34.23
N LYS A 749 22.07 -11.67 34.54
CA LYS A 749 22.57 -11.71 35.91
C LYS A 749 22.90 -10.31 36.41
N GLN A 750 23.63 -9.55 35.62
CA GLN A 750 24.05 -8.18 35.96
C GLN A 750 24.03 -7.28 34.72
N TYR A 751 23.91 -5.98 34.99
CA TYR A 751 24.22 -4.93 34.02
C TYR A 751 25.21 -3.95 34.64
N ARG A 752 26.27 -3.60 33.96
CA ARG A 752 27.33 -2.73 34.44
C ARG A 752 27.50 -1.51 33.56
N LEU A 753 27.64 -0.33 34.21
CA LEU A 753 27.85 0.93 33.53
C LEU A 753 28.95 1.72 34.30
N GLU A 754 30.15 1.75 33.79
CA GLU A 754 31.27 2.51 34.38
C GLU A 754 31.14 3.99 34.02
N VAL A 755 30.31 4.70 34.80
CA VAL A 755 30.06 6.15 34.62
C VAL A 755 30.85 6.99 35.62
N PRO A 756 31.10 8.27 35.34
CA PRO A 756 31.76 9.14 36.30
C PRO A 756 30.94 9.38 37.57
N PRO A 757 31.53 9.86 38.68
CA PRO A 757 30.76 10.30 39.84
C PRO A 757 29.67 11.33 39.44
N GLY A 758 28.50 11.20 40.03
CA GLY A 758 27.36 12.06 39.72
C GLY A 758 26.04 11.45 40.16
N LYS A 759 24.93 12.13 39.87
CA LYS A 759 23.57 11.66 40.12
C LYS A 759 22.91 11.19 38.83
N TYR A 760 22.32 10.00 38.85
CA TYR A 760 21.75 9.35 37.66
C TYR A 760 20.33 8.90 37.90
N GLU A 761 19.52 8.97 36.83
CA GLU A 761 18.23 8.27 36.74
C GLU A 761 18.41 7.04 35.87
N ILE A 762 17.91 5.91 36.36
CA ILE A 762 17.88 4.64 35.65
C ILE A 762 16.42 4.33 35.36
N SER A 763 16.06 4.05 34.10
CA SER A 763 14.76 3.54 33.73
C SER A 763 14.90 2.13 33.16
N PHE A 764 14.22 1.19 33.78
CA PHE A 764 14.12 -0.20 33.33
C PHE A 764 12.86 -0.36 32.51
N HIS A 765 12.98 -0.92 31.32
CA HIS A 765 11.88 -1.19 30.42
C HIS A 765 11.62 -2.68 30.36
N PHE A 766 10.40 -3.09 30.68
CA PHE A 766 9.99 -4.48 30.76
C PHE A 766 8.75 -4.73 29.90
N ALA A 767 8.67 -5.91 29.30
CA ALA A 767 7.47 -6.52 28.78
C ALA A 767 7.60 -8.04 28.93
N GLU A 768 6.57 -8.76 29.44
CA GLU A 768 6.58 -10.21 29.41
C GLU A 768 6.18 -10.70 28.01
N LEU A 769 7.09 -11.34 27.32
CA LEU A 769 6.91 -11.78 25.94
C LEU A 769 6.54 -13.26 25.82
N THR A 770 6.70 -14.02 26.91
CA THR A 770 6.52 -15.49 26.92
C THR A 770 5.10 -15.87 27.31
N GLY A 771 4.46 -16.67 26.45
CA GLY A 771 3.12 -17.22 26.72
C GLY A 771 1.98 -16.40 26.11
N GLY A 772 0.76 -16.90 26.34
CA GLY A 772 -0.47 -16.32 25.77
C GLY A 772 -0.74 -16.77 24.35
N LYS A 773 -1.66 -16.09 23.71
CA LYS A 773 -2.06 -16.33 22.32
C LYS A 773 -0.96 -15.84 21.38
N ILE A 774 -0.41 -16.71 20.56
CA ILE A 774 0.49 -16.34 19.49
C ILE A 774 -0.36 -16.21 18.23
N ASN A 775 -0.56 -14.98 17.77
CA ASN A 775 -1.11 -14.75 16.45
C ASN A 775 -0.03 -15.04 15.43
N VAL A 776 -0.31 -15.95 14.51
CA VAL A 776 0.56 -16.13 13.35
C VAL A 776 0.41 -14.89 12.49
N PRO A 777 1.51 -14.24 12.07
CA PRO A 777 1.42 -13.05 11.22
C PRO A 777 0.51 -13.29 10.01
N PRO A 778 -0.26 -12.31 9.55
CA PRO A 778 -1.23 -12.45 8.46
C PRO A 778 -0.63 -13.04 7.18
N TYR A 779 0.62 -12.75 6.88
CA TYR A 779 1.35 -13.28 5.74
C TYR A 779 1.71 -14.79 5.86
N ASN A 780 1.57 -15.39 7.05
CA ASN A 780 1.63 -16.83 7.23
C ASN A 780 0.34 -17.52 6.86
N LEU A 781 -0.76 -16.81 7.00
CA LEU A 781 -2.10 -17.24 6.63
C LEU A 781 -2.51 -18.60 7.21
N SER A 782 -1.82 -19.09 8.23
CA SER A 782 -2.25 -20.28 8.96
C SER A 782 -3.25 -19.85 10.03
N ASP A 783 -4.32 -20.61 10.18
CA ASP A 783 -5.29 -20.46 11.27
C ASP A 783 -4.78 -21.05 12.60
N ASP A 784 -3.51 -21.41 12.66
CA ASP A 784 -2.87 -21.99 13.82
C ASP A 784 -2.68 -20.96 14.92
N VAL A 785 -3.71 -20.81 15.75
CA VAL A 785 -3.60 -20.08 17.00
C VAL A 785 -2.95 -21.00 18.02
N ARG A 786 -1.70 -20.73 18.37
CA ARG A 786 -1.03 -21.45 19.46
C ARG A 786 -1.26 -20.68 20.75
N ASN A 787 -1.69 -21.39 21.78
CA ASN A 787 -1.72 -20.88 23.15
C ASN A 787 -0.51 -21.46 23.90
N GLU A 788 0.43 -20.61 24.27
CA GLU A 788 1.53 -20.99 25.16
C GLU A 788 1.18 -20.67 26.60
N GLN A 789 1.64 -21.49 27.51
CA GLN A 789 1.48 -21.21 28.94
C GLN A 789 2.26 -19.95 29.31
N ILE A 790 1.64 -19.07 30.07
CA ILE A 790 2.30 -17.91 30.65
C ILE A 790 3.36 -18.41 31.62
N LYS A 791 4.61 -18.03 31.39
CA LYS A 791 5.69 -18.39 32.27
C LYS A 791 5.65 -17.50 33.50
N LYS A 792 5.39 -18.09 34.67
CA LYS A 792 5.46 -17.36 35.93
C LYS A 792 6.92 -16.94 36.18
N ARG A 793 7.14 -15.67 36.35
CA ARG A 793 8.46 -15.06 36.50
C ARG A 793 8.44 -14.05 37.63
N VAL A 794 9.28 -14.31 38.64
CA VAL A 794 9.45 -13.42 39.81
C VAL A 794 10.93 -13.20 40.08
N PHE A 795 11.36 -11.96 40.18
CA PHE A 795 12.77 -11.62 40.41
C PHE A 795 12.94 -10.28 41.11
N ASN A 796 14.10 -10.09 41.74
CA ASN A 796 14.50 -8.85 42.36
C ASN A 796 15.51 -8.10 41.47
N VAL A 797 15.48 -6.76 41.55
CA VAL A 797 16.51 -5.90 40.94
C VAL A 797 17.13 -5.05 42.03
N SER A 798 18.45 -5.11 42.19
CA SER A 798 19.22 -4.25 43.07
C SER A 798 20.17 -3.35 42.32
N VAL A 799 20.32 -2.10 42.76
CA VAL A 799 21.24 -1.12 42.19
C VAL A 799 22.29 -0.76 43.22
N ASN A 800 23.58 -1.01 42.92
CA ASN A 800 24.69 -0.83 43.85
C ASN A 800 24.41 -1.47 45.24
N GLY A 801 23.82 -2.67 45.22
CA GLY A 801 23.49 -3.43 46.40
C GLY A 801 22.18 -3.03 47.13
N ALA A 802 21.54 -1.93 46.74
CA ALA A 802 20.26 -1.53 47.30
C ALA A 802 19.11 -2.18 46.52
N LEU A 803 18.23 -2.89 47.23
CA LEU A 803 17.04 -3.50 46.64
C LEU A 803 16.13 -2.41 46.09
N THR A 804 15.90 -2.42 44.76
CA THR A 804 15.16 -1.38 44.03
C THR A 804 13.80 -1.87 43.58
N LEU A 805 13.72 -3.06 43.00
CA LEU A 805 12.47 -3.72 42.64
C LEU A 805 12.42 -5.05 43.38
N ASP A 806 11.39 -5.22 44.22
CA ASP A 806 11.20 -6.40 45.05
C ASP A 806 10.07 -7.26 44.46
N HIS A 807 10.34 -8.56 44.29
CA HIS A 807 9.39 -9.59 43.84
C HIS A 807 8.62 -9.19 42.56
N LEU A 808 9.30 -8.55 41.60
CA LEU A 808 8.66 -8.11 40.36
C LEU A 808 8.11 -9.30 39.57
N ASN A 809 6.79 -9.28 39.31
CA ASN A 809 6.09 -10.23 38.45
C ASN A 809 5.37 -9.49 37.35
N ILE A 810 6.02 -9.37 36.18
CA ILE A 810 5.56 -8.51 35.07
C ILE A 810 4.21 -8.99 34.53
N ALA A 811 4.05 -10.31 34.31
CA ALA A 811 2.82 -10.86 33.73
C ALA A 811 1.62 -10.71 34.67
N GLU A 812 1.81 -10.92 35.98
CA GLU A 812 0.73 -10.85 36.95
C GLU A 812 0.32 -9.43 37.28
N GLU A 813 1.30 -8.51 37.38
CA GLU A 813 1.05 -7.11 37.76
C GLU A 813 0.55 -6.26 36.57
N TYR A 814 1.01 -6.54 35.34
CA TYR A 814 0.79 -5.65 34.20
C TYR A 814 0.17 -6.34 32.98
N GLY A 815 0.26 -7.66 32.89
CA GLY A 815 -0.20 -8.45 31.75
C GLY A 815 0.92 -8.78 30.76
N LEU A 816 0.54 -9.50 29.70
CA LEU A 816 1.46 -9.91 28.63
C LEU A 816 1.62 -8.81 27.60
N ALA A 817 2.80 -8.76 26.97
CA ALA A 817 3.14 -7.84 25.87
C ALA A 817 2.68 -6.38 26.15
N LYS A 818 2.93 -5.90 27.37
CA LYS A 818 2.58 -4.55 27.78
C LYS A 818 3.84 -3.80 28.22
N ALA A 819 3.99 -2.57 27.76
CA ALA A 819 5.10 -1.69 28.10
C ALA A 819 5.04 -1.29 29.58
N VAL A 820 6.10 -1.59 30.33
CA VAL A 820 6.23 -1.23 31.76
C VAL A 820 7.56 -0.52 31.96
N VAL A 821 7.54 0.67 32.53
CA VAL A 821 8.74 1.44 32.89
C VAL A 821 8.82 1.57 34.41
N LYS A 822 9.99 1.26 34.98
CA LYS A 822 10.32 1.48 36.41
C LYS A 822 11.56 2.30 36.50
N SER A 823 11.50 3.41 37.21
CA SER A 823 12.63 4.31 37.34
C SER A 823 13.13 4.43 38.77
N THR A 824 14.41 4.65 38.93
CA THR A 824 15.07 4.92 40.20
C THR A 824 16.20 5.92 40.04
N THR A 825 16.63 6.54 41.12
CA THR A 825 17.82 7.41 41.09
C THR A 825 18.96 6.78 41.92
N VAL A 826 20.17 6.94 41.44
CA VAL A 826 21.38 6.48 42.13
C VAL A 826 22.43 7.56 42.12
N THR A 827 23.18 7.69 43.24
CA THR A 827 24.35 8.54 43.32
C THR A 827 25.61 7.68 43.25
N VAL A 828 26.48 8.00 42.30
CA VAL A 828 27.78 7.35 42.13
C VAL A 828 28.82 8.26 42.72
N ASN A 829 29.51 7.78 43.76
CA ASN A 829 30.51 8.56 44.50
C ASN A 829 31.97 8.19 44.13
N ASN A 830 32.19 7.09 43.45
CA ASN A 830 33.48 6.54 43.12
C ASN A 830 33.57 6.12 41.64
N SER A 831 34.68 5.54 41.24
CA SER A 831 34.92 5.07 39.86
C SER A 831 34.30 3.71 39.53
N ASP A 832 33.61 3.04 40.48
CA ASP A 832 33.06 1.71 40.25
C ASP A 832 31.77 1.73 39.37
N GLY A 833 31.20 2.93 39.25
CA GLY A 833 30.03 3.16 38.38
C GLY A 833 28.73 2.59 38.95
N ILE A 834 27.90 2.05 38.07
CA ILE A 834 26.60 1.48 38.43
C ILE A 834 26.62 -0.01 38.17
N LEU A 835 26.30 -0.79 39.21
CA LEU A 835 26.09 -2.23 39.14
C LEU A 835 24.61 -2.52 39.40
N ILE A 836 23.97 -3.17 38.45
CA ILE A 836 22.60 -3.61 38.54
C ILE A 836 22.62 -5.16 38.61
N ASP A 837 22.08 -5.72 39.68
CA ASP A 837 21.99 -7.17 39.93
C ASP A 837 20.56 -7.65 39.75
N PHE A 838 20.39 -8.75 39.04
CA PHE A 838 19.10 -9.42 38.82
C PHE A 838 19.11 -10.76 39.54
N THR A 839 18.30 -10.89 40.59
CA THR A 839 18.22 -12.10 41.42
C THR A 839 16.92 -12.84 41.14
N PRO A 840 16.99 -14.06 40.56
CA PRO A 840 15.79 -14.84 40.31
C PRO A 840 15.18 -15.36 41.61
N ILE A 841 13.85 -15.36 41.72
CA ILE A 841 13.05 -16.01 42.74
C ILE A 841 12.28 -17.16 42.11
N GLU A 842 11.57 -16.93 41.04
CA GLU A 842 10.89 -17.94 40.25
C GLU A 842 11.16 -17.67 38.75
N SER A 843 11.70 -18.65 38.06
CA SER A 843 12.16 -18.53 36.65
C SER A 843 13.29 -17.49 36.46
N GLU A 844 13.67 -17.26 35.23
CA GLU A 844 14.78 -16.38 34.84
C GLU A 844 14.38 -14.91 34.83
N PRO A 845 15.22 -13.97 35.31
CA PRO A 845 15.01 -12.53 35.13
C PRO A 845 15.03 -12.14 33.65
N VAL A 846 14.34 -11.04 33.32
CA VAL A 846 14.34 -10.45 31.98
C VAL A 846 14.55 -8.94 32.04
N LEU A 847 15.04 -8.40 30.93
CA LEU A 847 15.09 -6.97 30.70
C LEU A 847 15.01 -6.70 29.19
N ASN A 848 14.10 -5.80 28.79
CA ASN A 848 13.90 -5.44 27.39
C ASN A 848 14.78 -4.26 26.99
N ALA A 849 14.78 -3.18 27.79
CA ALA A 849 15.63 -2.05 27.53
C ALA A 849 16.02 -1.32 28.82
N LEU A 850 17.10 -0.55 28.75
CA LEU A 850 17.65 0.22 29.84
C LEU A 850 17.96 1.64 29.36
N GLN A 851 17.51 2.64 30.11
CA GLN A 851 17.92 4.02 29.92
C GLN A 851 18.68 4.53 31.15
N LEU A 852 19.77 5.21 30.92
CA LEU A 852 20.53 5.88 31.96
C LEU A 852 20.74 7.35 31.58
N LYS A 853 20.34 8.26 32.45
CA LYS A 853 20.47 9.71 32.27
C LYS A 853 21.17 10.36 33.43
N ARG A 854 22.12 11.23 33.16
CA ARG A 854 22.78 12.04 34.17
C ARG A 854 21.90 13.22 34.55
N LEU A 855 21.78 13.51 35.87
CA LEU A 855 20.91 14.55 36.42
C LEU A 855 21.66 15.82 36.86
N ASP A 856 22.97 15.77 36.95
CA ASP A 856 23.85 16.86 37.44
C ASP A 856 24.83 17.37 36.40
#